data_908c0eafb6c5915a3228c79978fd2c7e
#
_entry.id   908c0eafb6c5915a3228c79978fd2c7e
#
_cell.length_a   1.000
_cell.length_b   1.000
_cell.length_c   1.000
_cell.angle_alpha   90.00
_cell.angle_beta   90.00
_cell.angle_gamma   90.00
#
_symmetry.space_group_name_H-M   'P 1'
#
loop_
_entity.id
_entity.type
_entity.pdbx_description
1 polymer ?
#
loop_
_entity_poly.entity_id
_entity_poly.type
_entity_poly.pdbx_seq_one_letter_code
_entity_poly.pdbx_strand_id
1 'polypeptide(L)'
;MKKFIVSLLIILAGSICFATESVYTLENGQTVIIKEVKTNPIVTMDTWIKTGSINETDKNNGVAHFLEHLFFKGSKNHAPGEFDKLLETKGAITNAATSKDFTHYYITIPSKYFNEALELHADMLMNPLIPRKELEKERKVVLEEISKDENSPDHVVYDNLVGMLYKTHPYKRKVIGTKRIIETIPRDEIVKFYDTWYSPANMVTVIVGDVDSEEVLAKVKQNFNNNDKKAPKSNYAKEKPLTEQAKKIQYLPAQSGYMLIGFRGVPISDNDSYALDVLATILGDGRSSMFYQEIKDKLQLAYSISASNAGFRDDGIFYISANFTPEKLPKLEKNIFDIIKQVKKDGVTADQVKLAKNIIERNTYYERESISNIAQEIGYIMVTGNDIKIYDNYVDNIKKVTPDDVKRVANKYLGINKSAVSIVLPESSKEKEISNVTTPTIDSKLVSENKNTQKYELSNGTTILFTPNTSNEIVAINIFAKGGNFLQDKYGISSLTASTMLKGTKKYSSLELAETLEDNGIKIAPSVRSDAFSVTVLTTKNEYEKTLAILNEIINNATFSDYEIEKVKNEKLNTIKQTRDIPMQVAIEEYKHLIFENTPYTNSTHLFEKNIPTITREDILKYYNKIFAPQNIVVSINGNVDKDATIKAFSTMFKSTNNEKFTYTPHQEEITPISTAKESIKEAPDTNTDWIFLGWQAAGMNNKKDFATLQVIDSLLGTGMSSRLFKNLRDQEGLAYQLGSSYSANALKGAFLVYIGTNPQTLEKSQKMLMAEINKLKTEFVGTKELEEAKDKLIGQFILSQETNLDKAATVGWFEAIDAGYNFTDEYEQLINSVTESDIIEVANKYFNNNYVLSIVKK
;
A
#
# COMPACT_ATOMS: atom_id res chain seq x y z
N MET A 1 -68.37 -12.08 -32.35
CA MET A 1 -67.84 -11.78 -31.00
C MET A 1 -66.35 -12.21 -30.97
N LYS A 2 -65.45 -11.26 -31.15
CA LYS A 2 -64.01 -11.49 -31.08
C LYS A 2 -63.51 -10.95 -29.74
N LYS A 3 -62.96 -11.85 -28.90
CA LYS A 3 -62.30 -11.46 -27.65
C LYS A 3 -60.89 -10.97 -27.97
N PHE A 4 -60.59 -9.71 -27.65
CA PHE A 4 -59.23 -9.18 -27.59
C PHE A 4 -58.59 -9.59 -26.25
N ILE A 5 -57.49 -10.32 -26.31
CA ILE A 5 -56.61 -10.57 -25.18
C ILE A 5 -55.53 -9.51 -25.27
N VAL A 6 -55.50 -8.57 -24.31
CA VAL A 6 -54.41 -7.61 -24.14
C VAL A 6 -53.39 -8.24 -23.22
N SER A 7 -52.28 -8.68 -23.79
CA SER A 7 -51.10 -9.13 -22.99
C SER A 7 -50.37 -7.91 -22.46
N LEU A 8 -50.42 -7.70 -21.14
CA LEU A 8 -49.68 -6.68 -20.43
C LEU A 8 -48.22 -7.16 -20.26
N LEU A 9 -47.32 -6.72 -21.12
CA LEU A 9 -45.86 -6.86 -20.92
C LEU A 9 -45.42 -5.90 -19.81
N ILE A 10 -45.23 -6.44 -18.62
CA ILE A 10 -44.50 -5.74 -17.53
C ILE A 10 -43.03 -5.78 -17.90
N ILE A 11 -42.53 -4.69 -18.45
CA ILE A 11 -41.07 -4.46 -18.56
C ILE A 11 -40.57 -4.14 -17.15
N LEU A 12 -39.96 -5.12 -16.50
CA LEU A 12 -39.11 -4.86 -15.35
C LEU A 12 -37.84 -4.12 -15.87
N ALA A 13 -37.96 -2.81 -15.95
CA ALA A 13 -36.76 -1.97 -15.98
C ALA A 13 -36.13 -2.07 -14.61
N GLY A 14 -35.16 -2.96 -14.46
CA GLY A 14 -34.25 -2.95 -13.32
C GLY A 14 -33.52 -1.62 -13.35
N SER A 15 -33.96 -0.68 -12.51
CA SER A 15 -33.22 0.53 -12.23
C SER A 15 -31.92 0.08 -11.58
N ILE A 16 -30.81 0.16 -12.31
CA ILE A 16 -29.48 0.12 -11.71
C ILE A 16 -29.43 1.39 -10.85
N CYS A 17 -29.74 1.23 -9.58
CA CYS A 17 -29.60 2.27 -8.59
C CYS A 17 -28.10 2.43 -8.32
N PHE A 18 -27.46 3.35 -9.03
CA PHE A 18 -26.17 3.85 -8.57
C PHE A 18 -26.42 4.47 -7.19
N ALA A 19 -25.78 3.93 -6.16
CA ALA A 19 -25.86 4.49 -4.82
C ALA A 19 -25.33 5.92 -4.84
N THR A 20 -26.26 6.89 -4.86
CA THR A 20 -25.91 8.31 -4.72
C THR A 20 -25.61 8.58 -3.26
N GLU A 21 -24.53 9.33 -2.98
CA GLU A 21 -24.20 9.75 -1.63
C GLU A 21 -25.24 10.77 -1.12
N SER A 22 -25.67 10.55 0.13
CA SER A 22 -26.57 11.46 0.84
C SER A 22 -25.76 12.41 1.70
N VAL A 23 -25.87 13.72 1.46
CA VAL A 23 -25.16 14.76 2.21
C VAL A 23 -26.14 15.44 3.19
N TYR A 24 -25.80 15.40 4.47
CA TYR A 24 -26.60 16.00 5.53
C TYR A 24 -25.79 17.07 6.27
N THR A 25 -26.45 18.17 6.63
CA THR A 25 -25.91 19.14 7.61
C THR A 25 -26.77 19.05 8.87
N LEU A 26 -26.14 18.66 9.98
CA LEU A 26 -26.82 18.52 11.26
C LEU A 26 -27.07 19.90 11.92
N GLU A 27 -27.93 19.94 12.94
CA GLU A 27 -28.26 21.16 13.65
C GLU A 27 -27.04 21.80 14.37
N ASN A 28 -26.09 20.96 14.82
CA ASN A 28 -24.80 21.39 15.39
C ASN A 28 -23.78 21.85 14.35
N GLY A 29 -24.13 21.84 13.05
CA GLY A 29 -23.31 22.27 11.93
C GLY A 29 -22.39 21.20 11.35
N GLN A 30 -22.37 19.97 11.86
CA GLN A 30 -21.60 18.86 11.31
C GLN A 30 -22.11 18.47 9.93
N THR A 31 -21.21 18.24 8.99
CA THR A 31 -21.53 17.62 7.70
C THR A 31 -21.38 16.10 7.82
N VAL A 32 -22.41 15.36 7.42
CA VAL A 32 -22.41 13.89 7.39
C VAL A 32 -22.71 13.43 5.97
N ILE A 33 -21.89 12.54 5.45
CA ILE A 33 -22.04 11.98 4.12
C ILE A 33 -22.16 10.47 4.25
N ILE A 34 -23.23 9.89 3.71
CA ILE A 34 -23.47 8.45 3.78
C ILE A 34 -23.62 7.91 2.35
N LYS A 35 -22.84 6.88 2.03
CA LYS A 35 -22.92 6.15 0.77
C LYS A 35 -23.11 4.66 1.07
N GLU A 36 -24.30 4.14 0.77
CA GLU A 36 -24.58 2.71 0.96
C GLU A 36 -23.91 1.88 -0.13
N VAL A 37 -23.08 0.92 0.28
CA VAL A 37 -22.40 -0.04 -0.60
C VAL A 37 -22.55 -1.43 0.03
N LYS A 38 -23.54 -2.19 -0.41
CA LYS A 38 -23.96 -3.47 0.21
C LYS A 38 -23.31 -4.71 -0.45
N THR A 39 -22.16 -4.54 -1.07
CA THR A 39 -21.45 -5.64 -1.76
C THR A 39 -20.70 -6.57 -0.82
N ASN A 40 -20.22 -6.03 0.30
CA ASN A 40 -19.50 -6.77 1.35
C ASN A 40 -20.01 -6.33 2.73
N PRO A 41 -20.01 -7.20 3.75
CA PRO A 41 -20.51 -6.86 5.09
C PRO A 41 -19.49 -6.06 5.90
N ILE A 42 -19.02 -4.96 5.34
CA ILE A 42 -18.02 -4.05 5.94
C ILE A 42 -18.45 -2.59 5.77
N VAL A 43 -17.94 -1.74 6.64
CA VAL A 43 -18.20 -0.31 6.63
C VAL A 43 -16.95 0.47 7.02
N THR A 44 -16.71 1.58 6.34
CA THR A 44 -15.70 2.59 6.71
C THR A 44 -16.41 3.83 7.22
N MET A 45 -15.99 4.32 8.38
CA MET A 45 -16.32 5.62 8.93
C MET A 45 -15.05 6.45 9.03
N ASP A 46 -15.05 7.65 8.46
CA ASP A 46 -13.92 8.57 8.43
C ASP A 46 -14.37 9.98 8.84
N THR A 47 -13.88 10.47 9.98
CA THR A 47 -14.20 11.82 10.49
C THR A 47 -13.03 12.76 10.26
N TRP A 48 -13.28 13.77 9.48
CA TRP A 48 -12.35 14.80 9.03
C TRP A 48 -12.58 16.10 9.78
N ILE A 49 -11.54 16.63 10.39
CA ILE A 49 -11.54 17.91 11.06
C ILE A 49 -10.89 18.93 10.12
N LYS A 50 -11.56 20.06 9.84
CA LYS A 50 -11.04 21.13 8.99
C LYS A 50 -9.94 21.93 9.72
N THR A 51 -8.92 21.19 10.23
CA THR A 51 -7.77 21.76 10.93
C THR A 51 -6.54 20.87 10.77
N GLY A 52 -5.40 21.49 10.55
CA GLY A 52 -4.08 20.88 10.43
C GLY A 52 -2.99 21.92 10.71
N SER A 53 -1.79 21.71 10.17
CA SER A 53 -0.67 22.64 10.43
C SER A 53 -0.90 24.06 9.91
N ILE A 54 -1.86 24.29 9.04
CA ILE A 54 -2.28 25.62 8.59
C ILE A 54 -2.82 26.50 9.73
N ASN A 55 -3.46 25.88 10.72
CA ASN A 55 -4.11 26.57 11.86
C ASN A 55 -3.16 26.81 13.02
N GLU A 56 -1.93 26.36 12.92
CA GLU A 56 -0.88 26.53 13.92
C GLU A 56 -0.20 27.89 13.80
N THR A 57 0.60 28.20 14.79
CA THR A 57 1.47 29.37 14.85
C THR A 57 2.93 28.94 14.98
N ASP A 58 3.86 29.88 14.84
CA ASP A 58 5.29 29.59 15.02
C ASP A 58 5.67 29.25 16.49
N LYS A 59 4.69 29.32 17.43
CA LYS A 59 4.85 28.97 18.85
C LYS A 59 4.30 27.59 19.21
N ASN A 60 3.42 27.03 18.38
CA ASN A 60 2.79 25.72 18.62
C ASN A 60 2.79 24.82 17.40
N ASN A 61 3.72 25.01 16.46
CA ASN A 61 3.84 24.19 15.26
C ASN A 61 4.12 22.72 15.61
N GLY A 62 3.29 21.82 15.11
CA GLY A 62 3.25 20.39 15.39
C GLY A 62 2.16 20.01 16.40
N VAL A 63 1.38 20.99 16.92
CA VAL A 63 0.34 20.70 17.91
C VAL A 63 -0.81 19.85 17.34
N ALA A 64 -1.14 20.02 16.07
CA ALA A 64 -2.20 19.24 15.41
C ALA A 64 -1.82 17.76 15.34
N HIS A 65 -0.61 17.46 14.89
CA HIS A 65 -0.06 16.10 14.82
C HIS A 65 0.13 15.49 16.21
N PHE A 66 0.65 16.26 17.17
CA PHE A 66 0.81 15.78 18.54
C PHE A 66 -0.55 15.47 19.20
N LEU A 67 -1.58 16.27 18.92
CA LEU A 67 -2.94 16.02 19.39
C LEU A 67 -3.52 14.73 18.76
N GLU A 68 -3.22 14.43 17.50
CA GLU A 68 -3.61 13.19 16.84
C GLU A 68 -3.15 11.96 17.64
N HIS A 69 -1.87 11.90 18.05
CA HIS A 69 -1.35 10.83 18.90
C HIS A 69 -2.07 10.70 20.25
N LEU A 70 -2.54 11.83 20.80
CA LEU A 70 -3.14 11.89 22.14
C LEU A 70 -4.61 11.43 22.16
N PHE A 71 -5.31 11.42 21.02
CA PHE A 71 -6.69 10.93 20.97
C PHE A 71 -6.81 9.46 21.35
N PHE A 72 -5.83 8.65 21.00
CA PHE A 72 -5.78 7.22 21.34
C PHE A 72 -5.38 6.95 22.81
N LYS A 73 -5.16 7.99 23.63
CA LYS A 73 -4.67 7.88 25.01
C LYS A 73 -5.75 8.12 26.07
N GLY A 74 -6.99 7.81 25.74
CA GLY A 74 -8.13 7.76 26.62
C GLY A 74 -9.12 8.90 26.44
N SER A 75 -10.37 8.57 26.64
CA SER A 75 -11.54 9.44 26.61
C SER A 75 -12.28 9.42 27.94
N LYS A 76 -13.37 10.16 28.03
CA LYS A 76 -14.20 10.23 29.24
C LYS A 76 -14.69 8.85 29.69
N ASN A 77 -15.03 7.96 28.75
CA ASN A 77 -15.64 6.68 29.04
C ASN A 77 -14.65 5.50 28.88
N HIS A 78 -13.49 5.70 28.29
CA HIS A 78 -12.53 4.65 27.95
C HIS A 78 -11.11 5.02 28.42
N ALA A 79 -10.46 4.05 29.07
CA ALA A 79 -9.09 4.19 29.53
C ALA A 79 -8.07 4.17 28.35
N PRO A 80 -6.82 4.65 28.54
CA PRO A 80 -5.78 4.55 27.53
C PRO A 80 -5.57 3.11 27.04
N GLY A 81 -5.54 2.91 25.71
CA GLY A 81 -5.40 1.62 25.05
C GLY A 81 -6.69 0.78 24.98
N GLU A 82 -7.77 1.22 25.60
CA GLU A 82 -9.06 0.51 25.55
C GLU A 82 -9.75 0.67 24.19
N PHE A 83 -9.67 1.87 23.60
CA PHE A 83 -10.19 2.15 22.26
C PHE A 83 -9.60 1.19 21.21
N ASP A 84 -8.28 1.14 21.14
CA ASP A 84 -7.58 0.26 20.18
C ASP A 84 -7.95 -1.20 20.42
N LYS A 85 -7.93 -1.62 21.68
CA LYS A 85 -8.27 -2.99 22.05
C LYS A 85 -9.68 -3.39 21.61
N LEU A 86 -10.70 -2.56 21.88
CA LEU A 86 -12.09 -2.85 21.56
C LEU A 86 -12.32 -2.94 20.04
N LEU A 87 -11.65 -2.13 19.23
CA LEU A 87 -11.76 -2.15 17.78
C LEU A 87 -10.95 -3.29 17.16
N GLU A 88 -9.70 -3.46 17.59
CA GLU A 88 -8.83 -4.52 17.07
C GLU A 88 -9.38 -5.92 17.33
N THR A 89 -9.98 -6.17 18.50
CA THR A 89 -10.60 -7.47 18.81
C THR A 89 -11.80 -7.81 17.93
N LYS A 90 -12.33 -6.84 17.20
CA LYS A 90 -13.39 -7.03 16.20
C LYS A 90 -12.87 -7.04 14.77
N GLY A 91 -11.56 -7.09 14.61
CA GLY A 91 -10.87 -7.09 13.32
C GLY A 91 -10.88 -5.73 12.61
N ALA A 92 -11.18 -4.64 13.30
CA ALA A 92 -11.16 -3.31 12.70
C ALA A 92 -9.77 -2.89 12.26
N ILE A 93 -9.72 -2.12 11.17
CA ILE A 93 -8.55 -1.33 10.76
C ILE A 93 -8.84 0.11 11.17
N THR A 94 -7.96 0.70 11.97
CA THR A 94 -8.08 2.09 12.42
C THR A 94 -6.77 2.83 12.22
N ASN A 95 -6.87 4.08 11.83
CA ASN A 95 -5.71 4.96 11.74
C ASN A 95 -6.17 6.42 11.76
N ALA A 96 -5.19 7.33 11.84
CA ALA A 96 -5.38 8.76 11.71
C ALA A 96 -4.24 9.37 10.88
N ALA A 97 -4.45 10.55 10.35
CA ALA A 97 -3.40 11.32 9.69
C ALA A 97 -3.66 12.82 9.80
N THR A 98 -2.59 13.57 10.06
CA THR A 98 -2.57 15.02 10.04
C THR A 98 -1.88 15.51 8.77
N SER A 99 -2.48 16.52 8.15
CA SER A 99 -1.94 17.20 6.97
C SER A 99 -1.88 18.72 7.20
N LYS A 100 -1.71 19.46 6.09
CA LYS A 100 -1.71 20.92 6.17
C LYS A 100 -3.09 21.49 6.49
N ASP A 101 -4.12 21.00 5.83
CA ASP A 101 -5.49 21.54 5.88
C ASP A 101 -6.44 20.79 6.83
N PHE A 102 -6.09 19.56 7.21
CA PHE A 102 -6.98 18.67 7.96
C PHE A 102 -6.22 17.72 8.87
N THR A 103 -6.98 17.17 9.82
CA THR A 103 -6.67 15.91 10.52
C THR A 103 -7.87 14.99 10.36
N HIS A 104 -7.67 13.69 10.12
CA HIS A 104 -8.77 12.76 10.02
C HIS A 104 -8.50 11.47 10.77
N TYR A 105 -9.58 10.77 11.12
CA TYR A 105 -9.59 9.55 11.92
C TYR A 105 -10.55 8.59 11.28
N TYR A 106 -10.09 7.40 10.91
CA TYR A 106 -10.95 6.42 10.26
C TYR A 106 -10.92 5.05 10.89
N ILE A 107 -12.04 4.34 10.73
CA ILE A 107 -12.26 2.97 11.16
C ILE A 107 -12.93 2.22 10.00
N THR A 108 -12.33 1.11 9.58
CA THR A 108 -12.97 0.12 8.70
C THR A 108 -13.22 -1.14 9.51
N ILE A 109 -14.47 -1.65 9.52
CA ILE A 109 -14.90 -2.70 10.44
C ILE A 109 -16.03 -3.54 9.79
N PRO A 110 -16.19 -4.85 10.16
CA PRO A 110 -17.40 -5.60 9.77
C PRO A 110 -18.67 -4.90 10.26
N SER A 111 -19.69 -4.80 9.37
CA SER A 111 -20.92 -3.99 9.58
C SER A 111 -21.64 -4.31 10.90
N LYS A 112 -21.63 -5.57 11.33
CA LYS A 112 -22.24 -6.02 12.59
C LYS A 112 -21.72 -5.32 13.85
N TYR A 113 -20.51 -4.73 13.78
CA TYR A 113 -19.88 -4.01 14.88
C TYR A 113 -19.89 -2.48 14.71
N PHE A 114 -20.49 -1.98 13.64
CA PHE A 114 -20.45 -0.54 13.29
C PHE A 114 -20.98 0.36 14.41
N ASN A 115 -22.08 -0.03 15.04
CA ASN A 115 -22.72 0.81 16.08
C ASN A 115 -21.80 1.04 17.27
N GLU A 116 -21.12 0.00 17.74
CA GLU A 116 -20.15 0.07 18.82
C GLU A 116 -18.92 0.90 18.40
N ALA A 117 -18.43 0.72 17.17
CA ALA A 117 -17.33 1.52 16.63
C ALA A 117 -17.69 3.01 16.53
N LEU A 118 -18.90 3.35 16.14
CA LEU A 118 -19.37 4.75 16.07
C LEU A 118 -19.42 5.40 17.46
N GLU A 119 -19.90 4.69 18.47
CA GLU A 119 -19.94 5.20 19.85
C GLU A 119 -18.52 5.46 20.38
N LEU A 120 -17.62 4.50 20.21
CA LEU A 120 -16.21 4.63 20.58
C LEU A 120 -15.52 5.80 19.86
N HIS A 121 -15.73 5.90 18.55
CA HIS A 121 -15.15 6.97 17.72
C HIS A 121 -15.62 8.35 18.12
N ALA A 122 -16.92 8.50 18.36
CA ALA A 122 -17.49 9.77 18.81
C ALA A 122 -16.99 10.15 20.21
N ASP A 123 -16.89 9.19 21.17
CA ASP A 123 -16.37 9.48 22.52
C ASP A 123 -14.89 9.89 22.47
N MET A 124 -14.08 9.23 21.64
CA MET A 124 -12.70 9.59 21.42
C MET A 124 -12.55 11.04 20.91
N LEU A 125 -13.33 11.43 19.89
CA LEU A 125 -13.23 12.74 19.27
C LEU A 125 -13.85 13.87 20.11
N MET A 126 -14.94 13.57 20.82
CA MET A 126 -15.71 14.59 21.54
C MET A 126 -15.32 14.74 23.01
N ASN A 127 -14.67 13.75 23.60
CA ASN A 127 -14.37 13.71 25.04
C ASN A 127 -12.94 13.23 25.38
N PRO A 128 -11.88 13.63 24.64
CA PRO A 128 -10.52 13.18 24.94
C PRO A 128 -10.04 13.70 26.30
N LEU A 129 -9.34 12.88 27.05
CA LEU A 129 -8.83 13.25 28.38
C LEU A 129 -7.47 13.98 28.30
N ILE A 130 -6.63 13.67 27.33
CA ILE A 130 -5.26 14.17 27.19
C ILE A 130 -4.51 14.08 28.53
N PRO A 131 -4.30 12.87 29.08
CA PRO A 131 -3.69 12.71 30.41
C PRO A 131 -2.24 13.16 30.40
N ARG A 132 -1.80 13.91 31.45
CA ARG A 132 -0.41 14.41 31.51
C ARG A 132 0.66 13.30 31.40
N LYS A 133 0.40 12.15 32.00
CA LYS A 133 1.34 11.01 31.97
C LYS A 133 1.49 10.45 30.54
N GLU A 134 0.40 10.29 29.82
CA GLU A 134 0.41 9.78 28.44
C GLU A 134 0.99 10.82 27.47
N LEU A 135 0.69 12.11 27.69
CA LEU A 135 1.28 13.21 26.93
C LEU A 135 2.82 13.17 26.98
N GLU A 136 3.41 12.95 28.17
CA GLU A 136 4.87 12.90 28.30
C GLU A 136 5.50 11.65 27.68
N LYS A 137 4.73 10.56 27.59
CA LYS A 137 5.17 9.37 26.82
C LYS A 137 5.13 9.66 25.31
N GLU A 138 3.99 10.16 24.82
CA GLU A 138 3.83 10.45 23.39
C GLU A 138 4.74 11.57 22.90
N ARG A 139 5.10 12.53 23.77
CA ARG A 139 6.12 13.54 23.46
C ARG A 139 7.44 12.90 23.01
N LYS A 140 7.88 11.84 23.68
CA LYS A 140 9.10 11.10 23.29
C LYS A 140 8.92 10.40 21.93
N VAL A 141 7.75 9.81 21.72
CA VAL A 141 7.42 9.14 20.46
C VAL A 141 7.48 10.12 19.28
N VAL A 142 6.84 11.29 19.41
CA VAL A 142 6.85 12.34 18.36
C VAL A 142 8.26 12.89 18.13
N LEU A 143 9.08 13.02 19.17
CA LEU A 143 10.47 13.45 19.02
C LEU A 143 11.33 12.43 18.28
N GLU A 144 11.11 11.13 18.49
CA GLU A 144 11.77 10.06 17.73
C GLU A 144 11.31 10.06 16.25
N GLU A 145 10.04 10.30 16.01
CA GLU A 145 9.49 10.42 14.66
C GLU A 145 10.09 11.61 13.90
N ILE A 146 10.22 12.78 14.54
CA ILE A 146 10.92 13.93 13.97
C ILE A 146 12.38 13.56 13.65
N SER A 147 13.05 12.81 14.51
CA SER A 147 14.42 12.36 14.27
C SER A 147 14.54 11.42 13.08
N LYS A 148 13.58 10.53 12.90
CA LYS A 148 13.47 9.64 11.73
C LYS A 148 13.27 10.44 10.43
N ASP A 149 12.36 11.42 10.44
CA ASP A 149 12.05 12.25 9.27
C ASP A 149 13.24 13.13 8.86
N GLU A 150 13.98 13.68 9.82
CA GLU A 150 15.19 14.48 9.56
C GLU A 150 16.32 13.67 8.93
N ASN A 151 16.30 12.33 9.04
CA ASN A 151 17.27 11.41 8.42
C ASN A 151 16.74 10.80 7.11
N SER A 152 15.48 11.02 6.73
CA SER A 152 14.88 10.52 5.51
C SER A 152 15.10 11.48 4.34
N PRO A 153 15.83 11.09 3.27
CA PRO A 153 16.06 11.95 2.12
C PRO A 153 14.77 12.45 1.46
N ASP A 154 13.73 11.62 1.39
CA ASP A 154 12.43 11.98 0.80
C ASP A 154 11.70 13.04 1.63
N HIS A 155 11.71 12.93 2.96
CA HIS A 155 11.11 13.93 3.84
C HIS A 155 11.88 15.25 3.78
N VAL A 156 13.20 15.20 3.81
CA VAL A 156 14.05 16.39 3.76
C VAL A 156 13.93 17.13 2.44
N VAL A 157 13.91 16.42 1.30
CA VAL A 157 13.77 17.06 -0.01
C VAL A 157 12.39 17.70 -0.17
N TYR A 158 11.32 17.12 0.39
CA TYR A 158 9.97 17.68 0.38
C TYR A 158 9.84 18.91 1.30
N ASP A 159 10.31 18.82 2.54
CA ASP A 159 10.28 19.95 3.48
C ASP A 159 11.04 21.17 2.94
N ASN A 160 12.21 20.92 2.34
CA ASN A 160 12.99 21.99 1.68
C ASN A 160 12.21 22.62 0.52
N LEU A 161 11.56 21.80 -0.31
CA LEU A 161 10.74 22.28 -1.43
C LEU A 161 9.62 23.19 -0.93
N VAL A 162 8.83 22.71 0.01
CA VAL A 162 7.68 23.43 0.57
C VAL A 162 8.13 24.73 1.25
N GLY A 163 9.22 24.69 2.02
CA GLY A 163 9.81 25.88 2.65
C GLY A 163 10.41 26.91 1.67
N MET A 164 10.69 26.51 0.41
CA MET A 164 11.06 27.43 -0.67
C MET A 164 9.83 28.02 -1.38
N LEU A 165 8.78 27.22 -1.60
CA LEU A 165 7.56 27.64 -2.29
C LEU A 165 6.68 28.57 -1.43
N TYR A 166 6.68 28.38 -0.10
CA TYR A 166 5.87 29.15 0.84
C TYR A 166 6.75 29.87 1.87
N LYS A 167 6.71 31.21 1.89
CA LYS A 167 7.44 32.05 2.83
C LYS A 167 6.52 32.72 3.86
N THR A 168 5.32 33.06 3.42
CA THR A 168 4.33 33.83 4.20
C THR A 168 3.16 32.94 4.62
N HIS A 169 2.62 32.17 3.68
CA HIS A 169 1.49 31.29 3.91
C HIS A 169 1.82 30.19 4.93
N PRO A 170 0.91 29.79 5.83
CA PRO A 170 1.14 28.74 6.84
C PRO A 170 1.59 27.39 6.26
N TYR A 171 1.37 27.10 4.99
CA TYR A 171 1.87 25.89 4.34
C TYR A 171 3.38 25.69 4.42
N LYS A 172 4.14 26.75 4.74
CA LYS A 172 5.57 26.65 5.02
C LYS A 172 5.94 25.76 6.21
N ARG A 173 4.99 25.53 7.14
CA ARG A 173 5.24 24.75 8.36
C ARG A 173 5.29 23.26 8.10
N LYS A 174 6.18 22.57 8.82
CA LYS A 174 6.17 21.11 8.89
C LYS A 174 4.92 20.65 9.63
N VAL A 175 4.29 19.58 9.17
CA VAL A 175 3.11 19.01 9.84
C VAL A 175 3.49 18.45 11.21
N ILE A 176 4.57 17.70 11.28
CA ILE A 176 5.10 17.10 12.52
C ILE A 176 5.66 18.14 13.51
N GLY A 177 5.89 19.38 13.06
CA GLY A 177 6.47 20.43 13.88
C GLY A 177 8.00 20.42 13.95
N THR A 178 8.56 20.94 15.04
CA THR A 178 9.99 20.99 15.29
C THR A 178 10.33 20.49 16.68
N LYS A 179 11.49 19.82 16.86
CA LYS A 179 11.96 19.32 18.17
C LYS A 179 11.80 20.36 19.28
N ARG A 180 12.28 21.58 19.06
CA ARG A 180 12.23 22.67 20.05
C ARG A 180 10.83 22.98 20.57
N ILE A 181 9.81 22.89 19.73
CA ILE A 181 8.42 23.19 20.13
C ILE A 181 7.82 21.96 20.81
N ILE A 182 7.97 20.79 20.22
CA ILE A 182 7.41 19.54 20.77
C ILE A 182 8.01 19.21 22.14
N GLU A 183 9.30 19.47 22.38
CA GLU A 183 9.94 19.30 23.69
C GLU A 183 9.31 20.15 24.80
N THR A 184 8.77 21.32 24.48
CA THR A 184 8.38 22.31 25.47
C THR A 184 6.89 22.71 25.47
N ILE A 185 6.12 22.30 24.46
CA ILE A 185 4.70 22.67 24.36
C ILE A 185 3.92 22.16 25.57
N PRO A 186 3.23 23.07 26.34
CA PRO A 186 2.48 22.66 27.51
C PRO A 186 1.14 22.03 27.11
N ARG A 187 0.64 21.12 27.96
CA ARG A 187 -0.68 20.50 27.81
C ARG A 187 -1.80 21.51 27.54
N ASP A 188 -1.76 22.62 28.22
CA ASP A 188 -2.85 23.64 28.17
C ASP A 188 -2.94 24.30 26.78
N GLU A 189 -1.83 24.42 26.02
CA GLU A 189 -1.86 24.87 24.62
C GLU A 189 -2.43 23.79 23.69
N ILE A 190 -2.20 22.51 23.98
CA ILE A 190 -2.79 21.39 23.22
C ILE A 190 -4.30 21.33 23.46
N VAL A 191 -4.73 21.41 24.71
CA VAL A 191 -6.16 21.47 25.09
C VAL A 191 -6.85 22.68 24.46
N LYS A 192 -6.21 23.84 24.46
CA LYS A 192 -6.72 25.04 23.80
C LYS A 192 -6.85 24.89 22.30
N PHE A 193 -5.92 24.19 21.64
CA PHE A 193 -6.02 23.90 20.23
C PHE A 193 -7.22 22.97 19.95
N TYR A 194 -7.38 21.90 20.75
CA TYR A 194 -8.56 21.03 20.70
C TYR A 194 -9.87 21.84 20.91
N ASP A 195 -9.96 22.61 21.99
CA ASP A 195 -11.15 23.42 22.30
C ASP A 195 -11.51 24.44 21.22
N THR A 196 -10.51 24.87 20.44
CA THR A 196 -10.70 25.82 19.35
C THR A 196 -11.20 25.17 18.07
N TRP A 197 -10.64 24.03 17.71
CA TRP A 197 -10.81 23.48 16.35
C TRP A 197 -11.69 22.23 16.28
N TYR A 198 -11.80 21.44 17.37
CA TYR A 198 -12.56 20.22 17.41
C TYR A 198 -14.00 20.49 17.88
N SER A 199 -14.83 20.91 16.93
CA SER A 199 -16.27 21.07 17.14
C SER A 199 -17.01 20.43 15.97
N PRO A 200 -18.23 19.89 16.18
CA PRO A 200 -19.01 19.28 15.10
C PRO A 200 -19.15 20.18 13.87
N ALA A 201 -19.36 21.48 14.05
CA ALA A 201 -19.45 22.44 12.95
C ALA A 201 -18.16 22.57 12.10
N ASN A 202 -17.04 22.05 12.59
CA ASN A 202 -15.76 21.99 11.86
C ASN A 202 -15.43 20.57 11.37
N MET A 203 -16.38 19.61 11.48
CA MET A 203 -16.19 18.21 11.14
C MET A 203 -16.99 17.80 9.90
N VAL A 204 -16.42 16.89 9.12
CA VAL A 204 -17.08 16.14 8.05
C VAL A 204 -16.93 14.66 8.38
N THR A 205 -18.03 13.95 8.59
CA THR A 205 -18.01 12.50 8.79
C THR A 205 -18.56 11.81 7.55
N VAL A 206 -17.73 10.94 6.95
CA VAL A 206 -18.06 10.15 5.77
C VAL A 206 -18.21 8.70 6.19
N ILE A 207 -19.33 8.08 5.81
CA ILE A 207 -19.64 6.68 6.11
C ILE A 207 -19.98 5.97 4.80
N VAL A 208 -19.21 4.93 4.48
CA VAL A 208 -19.35 4.16 3.23
C VAL A 208 -19.38 2.67 3.56
N GLY A 209 -20.36 1.94 3.06
CA GLY A 209 -20.42 0.50 3.22
C GLY A 209 -21.80 -0.07 3.45
N ASP A 210 -21.87 -1.27 4.04
CA ASP A 210 -23.11 -1.99 4.29
C ASP A 210 -23.81 -1.43 5.56
N VAL A 211 -24.57 -0.37 5.35
CA VAL A 211 -25.33 0.37 6.37
C VAL A 211 -26.70 0.76 5.85
N ASP A 212 -27.59 1.14 6.78
CA ASP A 212 -28.82 1.85 6.51
C ASP A 212 -28.63 3.35 6.83
N SER A 213 -28.85 4.21 5.83
CA SER A 213 -28.56 5.64 5.95
C SER A 213 -29.39 6.34 7.03
N GLU A 214 -30.67 5.98 7.22
CA GLU A 214 -31.54 6.61 8.21
C GLU A 214 -31.15 6.21 9.62
N GLU A 215 -30.84 4.92 9.84
CA GLU A 215 -30.36 4.40 11.13
C GLU A 215 -29.04 5.06 11.52
N VAL A 216 -28.07 5.05 10.59
CA VAL A 216 -26.74 5.63 10.80
C VAL A 216 -26.81 7.13 11.11
N LEU A 217 -27.61 7.88 10.32
CA LEU A 217 -27.78 9.32 10.54
C LEU A 217 -28.35 9.62 11.94
N ALA A 218 -29.34 8.83 12.39
CA ALA A 218 -29.91 8.99 13.73
C ALA A 218 -28.86 8.76 14.84
N LYS A 219 -27.99 7.74 14.67
CA LYS A 219 -26.92 7.43 15.61
C LYS A 219 -25.79 8.46 15.61
N VAL A 220 -25.40 8.97 14.45
CA VAL A 220 -24.43 10.08 14.34
C VAL A 220 -24.98 11.31 15.08
N LYS A 221 -26.26 11.69 14.86
CA LYS A 221 -26.91 12.77 15.62
C LYS A 221 -26.86 12.57 17.12
N GLN A 222 -27.09 11.35 17.59
CA GLN A 222 -27.06 11.04 19.02
C GLN A 222 -25.66 11.17 19.61
N ASN A 223 -24.64 10.66 18.94
CA ASN A 223 -23.28 10.56 19.47
C ASN A 223 -22.47 11.86 19.37
N PHE A 224 -22.75 12.73 18.38
CA PHE A 224 -22.06 14.02 18.18
C PHE A 224 -22.86 15.25 18.69
N ASN A 225 -23.87 15.06 19.51
CA ASN A 225 -24.86 16.08 19.87
C ASN A 225 -24.41 17.13 20.90
N ASN A 226 -23.23 17.03 21.48
CA ASN A 226 -22.91 17.74 22.73
C ASN A 226 -22.14 19.07 22.57
N ASN A 227 -22.09 19.71 21.40
CA ASN A 227 -21.27 20.87 21.19
C ASN A 227 -21.83 21.83 20.12
N ASP A 228 -22.36 22.98 20.54
CA ASP A 228 -22.92 24.02 19.64
C ASP A 228 -21.87 25.07 19.23
N LYS A 229 -20.57 24.81 19.41
CA LYS A 229 -19.52 25.75 19.03
C LYS A 229 -19.51 25.92 17.51
N LYS A 230 -19.51 27.15 17.05
CA LYS A 230 -19.37 27.47 15.61
C LYS A 230 -18.00 27.13 15.10
N ALA A 231 -17.91 26.74 13.83
CA ALA A 231 -16.64 26.52 13.17
C ALA A 231 -15.76 27.79 13.24
N PRO A 232 -14.49 27.69 13.64
CA PRO A 232 -13.58 28.80 13.64
C PRO A 232 -13.39 29.39 12.26
N LYS A 233 -13.22 30.69 12.16
CA LYS A 233 -12.86 31.39 10.92
C LYS A 233 -11.35 31.60 10.88
N SER A 234 -10.70 31.14 9.85
CA SER A 234 -9.30 31.44 9.59
C SER A 234 -9.14 32.26 8.30
N ASN A 235 -8.24 33.22 8.34
CA ASN A 235 -7.87 34.01 7.17
C ASN A 235 -6.34 34.12 7.14
N TYR A 236 -5.74 33.69 6.05
CA TYR A 236 -4.30 33.66 5.87
C TYR A 236 -3.87 34.61 4.75
N ALA A 237 -2.70 35.21 4.94
CA ALA A 237 -2.11 36.03 3.89
C ALA A 237 -1.77 35.13 2.68
N LYS A 238 -2.21 35.52 1.49
CA LYS A 238 -1.86 34.82 0.25
C LYS A 238 -0.34 34.86 0.02
N GLU A 239 0.21 33.75 -0.40
CA GLU A 239 1.62 33.68 -0.74
C GLU A 239 1.92 34.47 -2.01
N LYS A 240 3.03 35.17 -2.03
CA LYS A 240 3.50 35.89 -3.22
C LYS A 240 4.14 34.90 -4.21
N PRO A 241 3.97 35.10 -5.53
CA PRO A 241 4.70 34.32 -6.51
C PRO A 241 6.21 34.45 -6.34
N LEU A 242 6.96 33.37 -6.60
CA LEU A 242 8.41 33.43 -6.71
C LEU A 242 8.81 34.39 -7.85
N THR A 243 9.80 35.23 -7.62
CA THR A 243 10.34 36.15 -8.61
C THR A 243 11.54 35.58 -9.34
N GLU A 244 12.22 34.61 -8.73
CA GLU A 244 13.37 33.88 -9.25
C GLU A 244 13.31 32.41 -8.82
N GLN A 245 14.10 31.56 -9.48
CA GLN A 245 14.22 30.17 -9.12
C GLN A 245 14.89 30.04 -7.73
N ALA A 246 14.24 29.35 -6.80
CA ALA A 246 14.83 28.98 -5.53
C ALA A 246 15.48 27.59 -5.65
N LYS A 247 16.72 27.44 -5.18
CA LYS A 247 17.43 26.16 -5.22
C LYS A 247 18.12 25.87 -3.89
N LYS A 248 17.96 24.64 -3.39
CA LYS A 248 18.63 24.16 -2.18
C LYS A 248 19.20 22.77 -2.43
N ILE A 249 20.48 22.59 -2.11
CA ILE A 249 21.15 21.28 -2.11
C ILE A 249 21.52 20.97 -0.66
N GLN A 250 21.18 19.78 -0.21
CA GLN A 250 21.55 19.25 1.09
C GLN A 250 22.22 17.89 0.91
N TYR A 251 23.22 17.59 1.75
CA TYR A 251 23.90 16.30 1.74
C TYR A 251 23.45 15.49 2.95
N LEU A 252 23.14 14.21 2.73
CA LEU A 252 22.75 13.25 3.75
C LEU A 252 23.51 11.95 3.50
N PRO A 253 23.66 11.08 4.51
CA PRO A 253 24.11 9.71 4.32
C PRO A 253 23.08 8.96 3.45
N ALA A 254 23.25 8.99 2.14
CA ALA A 254 22.38 8.37 1.15
C ALA A 254 23.22 7.81 -0.01
N GLN A 255 22.72 6.88 -0.81
CA GLN A 255 23.43 6.30 -1.98
C GLN A 255 22.93 6.81 -3.32
N SER A 256 21.77 7.48 -3.33
CA SER A 256 21.17 8.07 -4.52
C SER A 256 20.94 9.56 -4.32
N GLY A 257 20.88 10.30 -5.43
CA GLY A 257 20.38 11.65 -5.44
C GLY A 257 18.84 11.66 -5.44
N TYR A 258 18.25 12.56 -4.66
CA TYR A 258 16.81 12.83 -4.60
C TYR A 258 16.58 14.27 -5.04
N MET A 259 15.63 14.50 -5.93
CA MET A 259 15.29 15.84 -6.40
C MET A 259 13.79 16.03 -6.48
N LEU A 260 13.33 17.18 -5.99
CA LEU A 260 12.00 17.69 -6.25
C LEU A 260 12.10 19.05 -6.93
N ILE A 261 11.42 19.20 -8.06
CA ILE A 261 11.19 20.48 -8.72
C ILE A 261 9.73 20.83 -8.54
N GLY A 262 9.43 21.92 -7.85
CA GLY A 262 8.07 22.34 -7.56
C GLY A 262 7.72 23.70 -8.15
N PHE A 263 6.45 23.80 -8.52
CA PHE A 263 5.81 25.03 -9.00
C PHE A 263 4.55 25.27 -8.16
N ARG A 264 4.18 26.55 -7.96
CA ARG A 264 2.90 26.88 -7.34
C ARG A 264 1.77 26.45 -8.27
N GLY A 265 0.88 25.64 -7.76
CA GLY A 265 -0.31 25.13 -8.45
C GLY A 265 -1.56 25.95 -8.13
N VAL A 266 -2.68 25.27 -7.95
CA VAL A 266 -3.99 25.86 -7.66
C VAL A 266 -4.71 25.08 -6.56
N PRO A 267 -5.70 25.69 -5.87
CA PRO A 267 -6.60 24.96 -5.00
C PRO A 267 -7.31 23.82 -5.75
N ILE A 268 -7.69 22.77 -5.03
CA ILE A 268 -8.42 21.63 -5.63
C ILE A 268 -9.75 22.05 -6.29
N SER A 269 -10.35 23.14 -5.81
CA SER A 269 -11.60 23.71 -6.34
C SER A 269 -11.43 24.51 -7.63
N ASP A 270 -10.21 24.78 -8.07
CA ASP A 270 -9.93 25.53 -9.31
C ASP A 270 -10.08 24.61 -10.53
N ASN A 271 -10.76 25.08 -11.58
CA ASN A 271 -10.94 24.30 -12.81
C ASN A 271 -9.64 23.96 -13.54
N ASP A 272 -8.55 24.73 -13.33
CA ASP A 272 -7.24 24.42 -13.90
C ASP A 272 -6.62 23.15 -13.27
N SER A 273 -7.12 22.68 -12.11
CA SER A 273 -6.65 21.44 -11.47
C SER A 273 -6.78 20.24 -12.40
N TYR A 274 -7.92 20.08 -13.09
CA TYR A 274 -8.14 18.96 -14.02
C TYR A 274 -7.12 18.96 -15.19
N ALA A 275 -6.81 20.12 -15.73
CA ALA A 275 -5.81 20.24 -16.80
C ALA A 275 -4.38 20.02 -16.27
N LEU A 276 -4.10 20.35 -15.01
CA LEU A 276 -2.84 20.05 -14.34
C LEU A 276 -2.69 18.57 -14.02
N ASP A 277 -3.78 17.86 -13.66
CA ASP A 277 -3.76 16.40 -13.46
C ASP A 277 -3.44 15.69 -14.79
N VAL A 278 -4.08 16.10 -15.89
CA VAL A 278 -3.77 15.56 -17.23
C VAL A 278 -2.34 15.88 -17.63
N LEU A 279 -1.83 17.08 -17.37
CA LEU A 279 -0.44 17.45 -17.62
C LEU A 279 0.54 16.62 -16.78
N ALA A 280 0.24 16.39 -15.51
CA ALA A 280 1.07 15.56 -14.62
C ALA A 280 1.16 14.12 -15.14
N THR A 281 0.03 13.55 -15.57
CA THR A 281 -0.02 12.22 -16.17
C THR A 281 0.80 12.14 -17.46
N ILE A 282 0.65 13.08 -18.37
CA ILE A 282 1.44 13.14 -19.63
C ILE A 282 2.94 13.25 -19.35
N LEU A 283 3.32 14.05 -18.36
CA LEU A 283 4.72 14.27 -18.03
C LEU A 283 5.35 13.09 -17.30
N GLY A 284 4.65 12.50 -16.31
CA GLY A 284 5.33 11.64 -15.36
C GLY A 284 4.57 10.44 -14.80
N ASP A 285 3.36 10.11 -15.27
CA ASP A 285 2.65 8.90 -14.85
C ASP A 285 2.70 7.81 -15.92
N GLY A 286 3.03 6.60 -15.51
CA GLY A 286 3.15 5.45 -16.40
C GLY A 286 4.42 5.45 -17.27
N ARG A 287 4.59 4.33 -18.00
CA ARG A 287 5.75 4.09 -18.87
C ARG A 287 5.69 4.86 -20.19
N SER A 288 4.51 5.30 -20.60
CA SER A 288 4.25 6.14 -21.78
C SER A 288 4.53 7.63 -21.55
N SER A 289 4.71 8.07 -20.30
CA SER A 289 4.93 9.47 -19.97
C SER A 289 6.24 10.04 -20.53
N MET A 290 6.25 11.34 -20.81
CA MET A 290 7.40 12.00 -21.48
C MET A 290 8.69 11.90 -20.67
N PHE A 291 8.63 12.04 -19.34
CA PHE A 291 9.81 11.89 -18.49
C PHE A 291 10.30 10.44 -18.43
N TYR A 292 9.39 9.48 -18.36
CA TYR A 292 9.80 8.07 -18.36
C TYR A 292 10.53 7.74 -19.66
N GLN A 293 9.94 8.08 -20.80
CA GLN A 293 10.47 7.79 -22.13
C GLN A 293 11.85 8.43 -22.38
N GLU A 294 11.93 9.74 -22.23
CA GLU A 294 13.15 10.47 -22.61
C GLU A 294 14.21 10.39 -21.50
N ILE A 295 13.83 10.58 -20.22
CA ILE A 295 14.79 10.72 -19.12
C ILE A 295 15.18 9.38 -18.52
N LYS A 296 14.19 8.52 -18.19
CA LYS A 296 14.48 7.23 -17.57
C LYS A 296 14.88 6.20 -18.60
N ASP A 297 14.10 6.01 -19.66
CA ASP A 297 14.30 4.92 -20.60
C ASP A 297 15.43 5.20 -21.58
N LYS A 298 15.34 6.29 -22.35
CA LYS A 298 16.29 6.61 -23.44
C LYS A 298 17.61 7.17 -22.93
N LEU A 299 17.58 8.18 -22.05
CA LEU A 299 18.79 8.84 -21.55
C LEU A 299 19.35 8.21 -20.27
N GLN A 300 18.58 7.37 -19.61
CA GLN A 300 18.95 6.68 -18.35
C GLN A 300 19.50 7.62 -17.28
N LEU A 301 18.91 8.82 -17.16
CA LEU A 301 19.36 9.84 -16.23
C LEU A 301 18.77 9.69 -14.82
N ALA A 302 17.67 8.96 -14.68
CA ALA A 302 16.99 8.75 -13.40
C ALA A 302 16.57 7.28 -13.23
N TYR A 303 16.55 6.79 -11.99
CA TYR A 303 16.01 5.48 -11.63
C TYR A 303 14.49 5.50 -11.58
N SER A 304 13.95 6.59 -11.03
CA SER A 304 12.54 6.91 -11.05
C SER A 304 12.37 8.39 -11.37
N ILE A 305 11.30 8.70 -12.08
CA ILE A 305 10.88 10.07 -12.32
C ILE A 305 9.37 10.08 -12.49
N SER A 306 8.73 11.06 -11.85
CA SER A 306 7.28 11.25 -11.89
C SER A 306 6.92 12.72 -11.84
N ALA A 307 5.67 13.04 -12.19
CA ALA A 307 5.08 14.35 -11.97
C ALA A 307 3.73 14.19 -11.28
N SER A 308 3.38 15.14 -10.43
CA SER A 308 2.13 15.13 -9.68
C SER A 308 1.58 16.53 -9.49
N ASN A 309 0.27 16.64 -9.44
CA ASN A 309 -0.46 17.85 -9.07
C ASN A 309 -1.14 17.62 -7.71
N ALA A 310 -0.81 18.42 -6.71
CA ALA A 310 -1.37 18.34 -5.36
C ALA A 310 -2.15 19.65 -5.08
N GLY A 311 -3.47 19.58 -5.19
CA GLY A 311 -4.36 20.71 -4.87
C GLY A 311 -4.72 20.69 -3.39
N PHE A 312 -4.38 21.75 -2.63
CA PHE A 312 -4.79 21.97 -1.25
C PHE A 312 -6.04 22.84 -1.19
N ARG A 313 -6.45 23.29 0.00
CA ARG A 313 -7.61 24.16 0.17
C ARG A 313 -7.38 25.57 -0.38
N ASP A 314 -6.24 26.20 -0.07
CA ASP A 314 -5.97 27.62 -0.38
C ASP A 314 -5.02 27.80 -1.58
N ASP A 315 -4.32 26.75 -1.99
CA ASP A 315 -3.29 26.76 -3.04
C ASP A 315 -3.02 25.33 -3.55
N GLY A 316 -1.93 25.10 -4.28
CA GLY A 316 -1.47 23.78 -4.69
C GLY A 316 0.01 23.77 -5.05
N ILE A 317 0.53 22.56 -5.27
CA ILE A 317 1.90 22.34 -5.75
C ILE A 317 1.86 21.38 -6.93
N PHE A 318 2.35 21.82 -8.07
CA PHE A 318 2.74 20.90 -9.14
C PHE A 318 4.22 20.56 -8.94
N TYR A 319 4.56 19.28 -8.81
CA TYR A 319 5.94 18.89 -8.58
C TYR A 319 6.40 17.71 -9.43
N ILE A 320 7.69 17.66 -9.68
CA ILE A 320 8.39 16.60 -10.38
C ILE A 320 9.36 15.97 -9.38
N SER A 321 9.28 14.66 -9.20
CA SER A 321 10.17 13.88 -8.35
C SER A 321 11.12 13.06 -9.19
N ALA A 322 12.38 12.96 -8.79
CA ALA A 322 13.35 12.08 -9.42
C ALA A 322 14.38 11.53 -8.43
N ASN A 323 14.69 10.22 -8.58
CA ASN A 323 15.82 9.57 -7.95
C ASN A 323 16.86 9.24 -9.01
N PHE A 324 18.14 9.53 -8.74
CA PHE A 324 19.16 9.52 -9.76
C PHE A 324 20.58 9.28 -9.21
N THR A 325 21.51 8.94 -10.09
CA THR A 325 22.94 8.91 -9.77
C THR A 325 23.47 10.34 -9.69
N PRO A 326 24.18 10.74 -8.63
CA PRO A 326 24.62 12.14 -8.41
C PRO A 326 25.32 12.81 -9.60
N GLU A 327 26.15 12.07 -10.34
CA GLU A 327 26.90 12.57 -11.49
C GLU A 327 25.98 12.93 -12.66
N LYS A 328 24.77 12.41 -12.69
CA LYS A 328 23.77 12.67 -13.73
C LYS A 328 22.96 13.95 -13.49
N LEU A 329 23.04 14.54 -12.30
CA LEU A 329 22.25 15.71 -11.88
C LEU A 329 22.20 16.85 -12.91
N PRO A 330 23.34 17.37 -13.47
CA PRO A 330 23.27 18.49 -14.38
C PRO A 330 22.54 18.16 -15.69
N LYS A 331 22.68 16.92 -16.17
CA LYS A 331 21.97 16.45 -17.37
C LYS A 331 20.50 16.20 -17.08
N LEU A 332 20.18 15.60 -15.94
CA LEU A 332 18.82 15.31 -15.52
C LEU A 332 18.00 16.59 -15.39
N GLU A 333 18.48 17.55 -14.60
CA GLU A 333 17.81 18.84 -14.38
C GLU A 333 17.59 19.59 -15.71
N LYS A 334 18.61 19.63 -16.57
CA LYS A 334 18.52 20.25 -17.91
C LYS A 334 17.42 19.60 -18.74
N ASN A 335 17.38 18.26 -18.84
CA ASN A 335 16.42 17.56 -19.69
C ASN A 335 14.98 17.68 -19.16
N ILE A 336 14.77 17.69 -17.85
CA ILE A 336 13.45 17.98 -17.25
C ILE A 336 12.96 19.36 -17.72
N PHE A 337 13.79 20.39 -17.57
CA PHE A 337 13.41 21.74 -18.00
C PHE A 337 13.26 21.86 -19.52
N ASP A 338 14.01 21.13 -20.32
CA ASP A 338 13.89 21.16 -21.79
C ASP A 338 12.57 20.52 -22.25
N ILE A 339 12.12 19.42 -21.62
CA ILE A 339 10.79 18.83 -21.87
C ILE A 339 9.68 19.82 -21.47
N ILE A 340 9.78 20.47 -20.30
CA ILE A 340 8.82 21.51 -19.89
C ILE A 340 8.77 22.64 -20.94
N LYS A 341 9.92 23.13 -21.43
CA LYS A 341 9.97 24.16 -22.49
C LYS A 341 9.31 23.67 -23.77
N GLN A 342 9.53 22.40 -24.15
CA GLN A 342 8.91 21.80 -25.32
C GLN A 342 7.38 21.83 -25.19
N VAL A 343 6.82 21.29 -24.07
CA VAL A 343 5.38 21.29 -23.84
C VAL A 343 4.79 22.70 -23.81
N LYS A 344 5.49 23.68 -23.25
CA LYS A 344 5.08 25.09 -23.26
C LYS A 344 5.04 25.68 -24.67
N LYS A 345 6.02 25.36 -25.49
CA LYS A 345 6.16 25.89 -26.85
C LYS A 345 5.22 25.17 -27.82
N ASP A 346 5.34 23.87 -27.88
CA ASP A 346 4.71 23.05 -28.92
C ASP A 346 3.33 22.52 -28.50
N GLY A 347 3.09 22.37 -27.17
CA GLY A 347 1.91 21.71 -26.59
C GLY A 347 2.12 20.21 -26.51
N VAL A 348 1.00 19.49 -26.39
CA VAL A 348 0.92 18.03 -26.37
C VAL A 348 -0.03 17.57 -27.48
N THR A 349 0.11 16.31 -27.93
CA THR A 349 -0.75 15.75 -28.97
C THR A 349 -2.14 15.38 -28.43
N ALA A 350 -3.13 15.27 -29.31
CA ALA A 350 -4.46 14.79 -28.96
C ALA A 350 -4.42 13.35 -28.41
N ASP A 351 -3.52 12.52 -28.94
CA ASP A 351 -3.34 11.13 -28.50
C ASP A 351 -2.75 11.07 -27.07
N GLN A 352 -1.76 11.91 -26.75
CA GLN A 352 -1.23 12.02 -25.38
C GLN A 352 -2.31 12.45 -24.37
N VAL A 353 -3.16 13.42 -24.72
CA VAL A 353 -4.27 13.85 -23.87
C VAL A 353 -5.30 12.75 -23.72
N LYS A 354 -5.63 12.03 -24.79
CA LYS A 354 -6.56 10.90 -24.76
C LYS A 354 -6.05 9.78 -23.85
N LEU A 355 -4.77 9.40 -24.01
CA LEU A 355 -4.14 8.39 -23.18
C LEU A 355 -4.15 8.77 -21.69
N ALA A 356 -3.73 9.98 -21.36
CA ALA A 356 -3.73 10.47 -19.98
C ALA A 356 -5.14 10.46 -19.35
N LYS A 357 -6.17 10.90 -20.10
CA LYS A 357 -7.55 10.81 -19.65
C LYS A 357 -8.00 9.39 -19.36
N ASN A 358 -7.64 8.44 -20.23
CA ASN A 358 -7.95 7.03 -20.05
C ASN A 358 -7.27 6.46 -18.79
N ILE A 359 -6.01 6.81 -18.56
CA ILE A 359 -5.26 6.41 -17.36
C ILE A 359 -5.95 6.94 -16.09
N ILE A 360 -6.26 8.24 -16.05
CA ILE A 360 -6.91 8.88 -14.89
C ILE A 360 -8.29 8.27 -14.65
N GLU A 361 -9.12 8.15 -15.67
CA GLU A 361 -10.48 7.58 -15.53
C GLU A 361 -10.43 6.18 -14.92
N ARG A 362 -9.57 5.31 -15.42
CA ARG A 362 -9.50 3.92 -14.97
C ARG A 362 -8.85 3.78 -13.60
N ASN A 363 -7.82 4.56 -13.30
CA ASN A 363 -7.26 4.61 -11.96
C ASN A 363 -8.32 5.05 -10.95
N THR A 364 -9.14 6.06 -11.28
CA THR A 364 -10.27 6.49 -10.44
C THR A 364 -11.26 5.35 -10.19
N TYR A 365 -11.61 4.56 -11.20
CA TYR A 365 -12.51 3.41 -11.00
C TYR A 365 -11.88 2.32 -10.11
N TYR A 366 -10.58 2.04 -10.26
CA TYR A 366 -9.88 1.07 -9.43
C TYR A 366 -9.77 1.53 -7.97
N GLU A 367 -9.44 2.81 -7.74
CA GLU A 367 -9.40 3.37 -6.38
C GLU A 367 -10.78 3.33 -5.72
N ARG A 368 -11.84 3.62 -6.47
CA ARG A 368 -13.23 3.60 -5.98
C ARG A 368 -13.86 2.20 -5.88
N GLU A 369 -13.10 1.13 -6.02
CA GLU A 369 -13.53 -0.23 -5.65
C GLU A 369 -13.53 -0.41 -4.12
N SER A 370 -12.57 0.19 -3.42
CA SER A 370 -12.45 0.13 -1.96
C SER A 370 -13.36 1.17 -1.28
N ILE A 371 -14.17 0.74 -0.31
CA ILE A 371 -15.02 1.65 0.50
C ILE A 371 -14.17 2.60 1.35
N SER A 372 -13.00 2.17 1.79
CA SER A 372 -12.06 3.03 2.53
C SER A 372 -11.52 4.14 1.64
N ASN A 373 -11.11 3.84 0.41
CA ASN A 373 -10.64 4.84 -0.55
C ASN A 373 -11.77 5.82 -0.93
N ILE A 374 -13.00 5.33 -1.13
CA ILE A 374 -14.17 6.18 -1.38
C ILE A 374 -14.38 7.16 -0.23
N ALA A 375 -14.35 6.68 1.03
CA ALA A 375 -14.54 7.52 2.21
C ALA A 375 -13.43 8.58 2.32
N GLN A 376 -12.18 8.21 2.08
CA GLN A 376 -11.04 9.11 2.13
C GLN A 376 -11.08 10.15 1.00
N GLU A 377 -11.39 9.76 -0.24
CA GLU A 377 -11.52 10.68 -1.37
C GLU A 377 -12.61 11.73 -1.12
N ILE A 378 -13.80 11.30 -0.69
CA ILE A 378 -14.92 12.19 -0.38
C ILE A 378 -14.53 13.13 0.77
N GLY A 379 -13.96 12.60 1.85
CA GLY A 379 -13.56 13.40 3.01
C GLY A 379 -12.52 14.45 2.65
N TYR A 380 -11.47 14.06 1.91
CA TYR A 380 -10.43 14.97 1.42
C TYR A 380 -11.04 16.11 0.58
N ILE A 381 -11.89 15.79 -0.37
CA ILE A 381 -12.56 16.78 -1.22
C ILE A 381 -13.43 17.72 -0.40
N MET A 382 -14.15 17.22 0.60
CA MET A 382 -15.03 18.04 1.42
C MET A 382 -14.30 18.97 2.38
N VAL A 383 -13.10 18.61 2.87
CA VAL A 383 -12.33 19.50 3.75
C VAL A 383 -11.47 20.50 2.99
N THR A 384 -11.08 20.20 1.76
CA THR A 384 -10.24 21.05 0.92
C THR A 384 -11.04 21.81 -0.13
N GLY A 385 -11.98 21.18 -0.82
CA GLY A 385 -12.82 21.75 -1.89
C GLY A 385 -14.17 22.25 -1.43
N ASN A 386 -14.69 21.70 -0.32
CA ASN A 386 -15.98 22.00 0.28
C ASN A 386 -17.19 21.85 -0.67
N ASP A 387 -17.07 21.02 -1.70
CA ASP A 387 -18.12 20.72 -2.67
C ASP A 387 -18.04 19.26 -3.15
N ILE A 388 -19.03 18.44 -2.83
CA ILE A 388 -19.12 17.02 -3.24
C ILE A 388 -19.13 16.86 -4.77
N LYS A 389 -19.57 17.86 -5.51
CA LYS A 389 -19.58 17.81 -6.98
C LYS A 389 -18.18 17.69 -7.59
N ILE A 390 -17.13 18.03 -6.86
CA ILE A 390 -15.74 17.77 -7.31
C ILE A 390 -15.53 16.26 -7.42
N TYR A 391 -15.98 15.48 -6.43
CA TYR A 391 -15.96 14.02 -6.46
C TYR A 391 -16.83 13.44 -7.56
N ASP A 392 -18.09 13.90 -7.65
CA ASP A 392 -19.08 13.37 -8.60
C ASP A 392 -18.66 13.59 -10.06
N ASN A 393 -18.17 14.78 -10.37
CA ASN A 393 -17.88 15.21 -11.73
C ASN A 393 -16.40 15.10 -12.12
N TYR A 394 -15.55 14.48 -11.27
CA TYR A 394 -14.10 14.47 -11.52
C TYR A 394 -13.76 13.89 -12.89
N VAL A 395 -14.20 12.66 -13.16
CA VAL A 395 -13.93 11.98 -14.43
C VAL A 395 -14.51 12.74 -15.63
N ASP A 396 -15.72 13.28 -15.49
CA ASP A 396 -16.36 14.05 -16.56
C ASP A 396 -15.63 15.37 -16.86
N ASN A 397 -15.05 15.99 -15.83
CA ASN A 397 -14.22 17.19 -16.01
C ASN A 397 -12.86 16.86 -16.63
N ILE A 398 -12.24 15.75 -16.23
CA ILE A 398 -11.04 15.21 -16.90
C ILE A 398 -11.31 14.97 -18.39
N LYS A 399 -12.45 14.35 -18.75
CA LYS A 399 -12.85 14.09 -20.15
C LYS A 399 -12.97 15.37 -21.00
N LYS A 400 -13.28 16.51 -20.41
CA LYS A 400 -13.41 17.80 -21.11
C LYS A 400 -12.08 18.47 -21.44
N VAL A 401 -10.99 18.11 -20.75
CA VAL A 401 -9.66 18.73 -20.95
C VAL A 401 -9.18 18.55 -22.40
N THR A 402 -8.67 19.60 -23.00
CA THR A 402 -8.16 19.65 -24.38
C THR A 402 -6.63 19.81 -24.41
N PRO A 403 -5.95 19.53 -25.54
CA PRO A 403 -4.52 19.85 -25.72
C PRO A 403 -4.19 21.34 -25.47
N ASP A 404 -5.09 22.24 -25.86
CA ASP A 404 -4.93 23.67 -25.62
C ASP A 404 -5.02 24.04 -24.13
N ASP A 405 -5.87 23.35 -23.36
CA ASP A 405 -5.93 23.51 -21.89
C ASP A 405 -4.61 23.07 -21.24
N VAL A 406 -4.06 21.92 -21.65
CA VAL A 406 -2.79 21.40 -21.14
C VAL A 406 -1.66 22.39 -21.47
N LYS A 407 -1.60 22.89 -22.72
CA LYS A 407 -0.61 23.92 -23.12
C LYS A 407 -0.79 25.22 -22.34
N ARG A 408 -2.01 25.64 -22.12
CA ARG A 408 -2.37 26.84 -21.35
C ARG A 408 -1.89 26.75 -19.90
N VAL A 409 -2.20 25.67 -19.19
CA VAL A 409 -1.77 25.49 -17.80
C VAL A 409 -0.27 25.31 -17.68
N ALA A 410 0.38 24.59 -18.60
CA ALA A 410 1.84 24.49 -18.65
C ALA A 410 2.49 25.88 -18.75
N ASN A 411 1.98 26.77 -19.62
CA ASN A 411 2.48 28.13 -19.75
C ASN A 411 2.19 29.01 -18.54
N LYS A 412 1.03 28.84 -17.91
CA LYS A 412 0.58 29.63 -16.76
C LYS A 412 1.34 29.28 -15.49
N TYR A 413 1.55 27.98 -15.21
CA TYR A 413 2.05 27.52 -13.93
C TYR A 413 3.49 27.02 -13.94
N LEU A 414 3.98 26.38 -15.02
CA LEU A 414 5.35 25.83 -15.07
C LEU A 414 6.41 26.89 -15.49
N GLY A 415 6.46 27.98 -14.75
CA GLY A 415 7.46 29.02 -14.94
C GLY A 415 8.82 28.61 -14.38
N ILE A 416 9.79 28.24 -15.22
CA ILE A 416 11.10 27.75 -14.77
C ILE A 416 11.77 28.72 -13.82
N ASN A 417 11.76 30.02 -14.11
CA ASN A 417 12.30 31.06 -13.22
C ASN A 417 11.47 31.30 -11.96
N LYS A 418 10.33 30.60 -11.81
CA LYS A 418 9.43 30.66 -10.66
C LYS A 418 9.27 29.29 -10.00
N SER A 419 10.25 28.40 -10.23
CA SER A 419 10.29 27.07 -9.62
C SER A 419 11.13 27.05 -8.35
N ALA A 420 10.89 26.06 -7.50
CA ALA A 420 11.78 25.67 -6.43
C ALA A 420 12.42 24.32 -6.76
N VAL A 421 13.73 24.19 -6.57
CA VAL A 421 14.48 22.97 -6.83
C VAL A 421 15.14 22.52 -5.53
N SER A 422 14.65 21.46 -4.97
CA SER A 422 15.20 20.83 -3.77
C SER A 422 15.95 19.57 -4.15
N ILE A 423 17.18 19.42 -3.66
CA ILE A 423 18.05 18.29 -3.97
C ILE A 423 18.69 17.78 -2.68
N VAL A 424 18.65 16.47 -2.51
CA VAL A 424 19.46 15.73 -1.54
C VAL A 424 20.43 14.86 -2.31
N LEU A 425 21.73 14.92 -1.97
CA LEU A 425 22.78 14.15 -2.61
C LEU A 425 23.48 13.21 -1.62
N PRO A 426 23.88 12.04 -2.07
CA PRO A 426 24.70 11.09 -1.29
C PRO A 426 26.18 11.39 -1.39
N GLU A 427 26.96 10.65 -0.65
CA GLU A 427 28.41 10.73 -0.57
C GLU A 427 29.18 9.78 -1.55
N SER A 428 28.53 8.81 -2.32
CA SER A 428 29.17 7.87 -3.35
C SER A 428 28.22 7.08 -4.30
N SER A 429 28.60 6.35 -5.44
CA SER A 429 27.71 5.64 -6.46
C SER A 429 28.24 4.62 -7.49
N LYS A 430 27.40 3.57 -8.17
CA LYS A 430 27.12 2.97 -9.58
C LYS A 430 27.00 1.44 -9.78
N GLU A 431 26.35 0.72 -10.77
CA GLU A 431 25.68 0.34 -12.08
C GLU A 431 25.67 -1.19 -12.47
N LYS A 432 24.97 -1.95 -13.49
CA LYS A 432 24.23 -2.28 -14.77
C LYS A 432 23.85 -3.78 -15.09
N GLU A 433 23.10 -4.40 -16.09
CA GLU A 433 22.05 -4.75 -17.14
C GLU A 433 21.83 -6.20 -17.72
N ILE A 434 20.82 -6.91 -18.60
CA ILE A 434 19.75 -7.29 -19.61
C ILE A 434 19.40 -8.79 -19.97
N SER A 435 18.32 -9.46 -20.59
CA SER A 435 17.18 -9.87 -21.47
C SER A 435 16.73 -11.36 -21.78
N ASN A 436 15.62 -11.89 -22.34
CA ASN A 436 14.45 -12.38 -23.12
C ASN A 436 14.05 -13.88 -23.36
N VAL A 437 12.78 -14.49 -23.66
CA VAL A 437 11.62 -14.88 -24.54
C VAL A 437 10.99 -16.31 -24.41
N THR A 438 9.78 -16.86 -24.71
CA THR A 438 8.46 -17.20 -25.27
C THR A 438 7.92 -18.67 -25.14
N THR A 439 6.72 -19.18 -25.52
CA THR A 439 5.27 -19.45 -25.58
C THR A 439 4.78 -20.91 -25.86
N PRO A 440 3.48 -21.55 -25.77
CA PRO A 440 2.17 -21.83 -26.39
C PRO A 440 0.97 -22.64 -25.71
N THR A 441 -0.21 -23.26 -26.28
CA THR A 441 -1.64 -23.46 -25.91
C THR A 441 -2.28 -24.89 -25.72
N ILE A 442 -3.48 -25.19 -24.99
CA ILE A 442 -4.35 -26.43 -24.92
C ILE A 442 -5.68 -26.42 -24.05
N ASP A 443 -6.52 -27.56 -23.93
CA ASP A 443 -7.89 -27.81 -23.47
C ASP A 443 -8.27 -28.19 -21.98
N SER A 444 -9.60 -28.32 -21.50
CA SER A 444 -10.07 -28.36 -20.05
C SER A 444 -11.19 -29.34 -19.55
N LYS A 445 -11.31 -29.59 -18.17
CA LYS A 445 -12.31 -30.41 -17.43
C LYS A 445 -12.62 -29.83 -16.00
N LEU A 446 -13.93 -29.79 -15.56
CA LEU A 446 -14.33 -29.46 -14.17
C LEU A 446 -13.94 -30.57 -13.19
N VAL A 447 -13.36 -30.23 -12.05
CA VAL A 447 -12.86 -31.16 -11.02
C VAL A 447 -13.67 -31.10 -9.72
N SER A 448 -13.99 -29.92 -9.23
CA SER A 448 -14.74 -29.69 -7.99
C SER A 448 -15.28 -28.25 -7.91
N GLU A 449 -16.21 -28.02 -7.00
CA GLU A 449 -16.72 -26.68 -6.70
C GLU A 449 -17.04 -26.52 -5.20
N ASN A 450 -16.96 -25.30 -4.68
CA ASN A 450 -17.46 -24.90 -3.38
C ASN A 450 -18.56 -23.83 -3.53
N LYS A 451 -18.94 -23.17 -2.42
CA LYS A 451 -20.01 -22.16 -2.41
C LYS A 451 -19.83 -21.03 -3.43
N ASN A 452 -18.59 -20.61 -3.71
CA ASN A 452 -18.30 -19.43 -4.51
C ASN A 452 -17.40 -19.72 -5.73
N THR A 453 -16.60 -20.76 -5.70
CA THR A 453 -15.52 -21.03 -6.68
C THR A 453 -15.66 -22.39 -7.32
N GLN A 454 -15.51 -22.47 -8.63
CA GLN A 454 -15.47 -23.69 -9.44
C GLN A 454 -14.04 -23.98 -9.87
N LYS A 455 -13.55 -25.21 -9.61
CA LYS A 455 -12.22 -25.66 -10.02
C LYS A 455 -12.29 -26.52 -11.27
N TYR A 456 -11.57 -26.12 -12.29
CA TYR A 456 -11.40 -26.85 -13.55
C TYR A 456 -9.96 -27.30 -13.71
N GLU A 457 -9.77 -28.45 -14.32
CA GLU A 457 -8.48 -28.93 -14.79
C GLU A 457 -8.50 -29.03 -16.33
N LEU A 458 -7.52 -28.40 -16.97
CA LEU A 458 -7.39 -28.45 -18.41
C LEU A 458 -6.70 -29.76 -18.84
N SER A 459 -6.90 -30.20 -20.06
CA SER A 459 -6.26 -31.46 -20.57
C SER A 459 -4.73 -31.37 -20.63
N ASN A 460 -4.16 -30.16 -20.59
CA ASN A 460 -2.73 -29.94 -20.43
C ASN A 460 -2.24 -29.94 -18.96
N GLY A 461 -3.16 -30.10 -18.00
CA GLY A 461 -2.87 -30.08 -16.56
C GLY A 461 -2.94 -28.71 -15.88
N THR A 462 -3.26 -27.61 -16.60
CA THR A 462 -3.48 -26.30 -15.99
C THR A 462 -4.73 -26.32 -15.14
N THR A 463 -4.65 -25.79 -13.90
CA THR A 463 -5.80 -25.61 -13.01
C THR A 463 -6.43 -24.23 -13.20
N ILE A 464 -7.76 -24.15 -13.33
CA ILE A 464 -8.52 -22.89 -13.33
C ILE A 464 -9.47 -22.86 -12.15
N LEU A 465 -9.45 -21.75 -11.41
CA LEU A 465 -10.38 -21.42 -10.35
C LEU A 465 -11.25 -20.24 -10.82
N PHE A 466 -12.53 -20.49 -10.98
CA PHE A 466 -13.47 -19.49 -11.50
C PHE A 466 -14.46 -19.09 -10.41
N THR A 467 -14.45 -17.82 -10.04
CA THR A 467 -15.32 -17.22 -9.03
C THR A 467 -16.16 -16.12 -9.71
N PRO A 468 -17.43 -16.37 -10.05
CA PRO A 468 -18.27 -15.37 -10.68
C PRO A 468 -18.62 -14.23 -9.71
N ASN A 469 -18.47 -12.97 -10.15
CA ASN A 469 -18.89 -11.80 -9.40
C ASN A 469 -19.51 -10.78 -10.36
N THR A 470 -20.81 -10.52 -10.19
CA THR A 470 -21.60 -9.61 -11.05
C THR A 470 -21.86 -8.25 -10.38
N SER A 471 -21.30 -8.00 -9.21
CA SER A 471 -21.55 -6.77 -8.43
C SER A 471 -20.90 -5.52 -9.03
N ASN A 472 -19.85 -5.70 -9.83
CA ASN A 472 -19.17 -4.62 -10.54
C ASN A 472 -18.61 -5.10 -11.89
N GLU A 473 -18.04 -4.20 -12.67
CA GLU A 473 -17.45 -4.49 -13.99
C GLU A 473 -15.94 -4.81 -13.94
N ILE A 474 -15.34 -4.89 -12.77
CA ILE A 474 -13.92 -5.20 -12.59
C ILE A 474 -13.70 -6.70 -12.71
N VAL A 475 -12.65 -7.09 -13.42
CA VAL A 475 -12.22 -8.48 -13.59
C VAL A 475 -10.78 -8.62 -13.14
N ALA A 476 -10.56 -9.50 -12.18
CA ALA A 476 -9.24 -9.84 -11.68
C ALA A 476 -8.84 -11.26 -12.11
N ILE A 477 -7.59 -11.40 -12.58
CA ILE A 477 -6.99 -12.68 -12.92
C ILE A 477 -5.65 -12.77 -12.17
N ASN A 478 -5.43 -13.87 -11.47
CA ASN A 478 -4.11 -14.20 -10.92
C ASN A 478 -3.64 -15.54 -11.49
N ILE A 479 -2.52 -15.51 -12.19
CA ILE A 479 -1.84 -16.69 -12.69
C ILE A 479 -0.71 -17.02 -11.76
N PHE A 480 -0.70 -18.21 -11.18
CA PHE A 480 0.37 -18.71 -10.34
C PHE A 480 1.08 -19.85 -11.04
N ALA A 481 2.40 -19.74 -11.16
CA ALA A 481 3.28 -20.83 -11.56
C ALA A 481 4.00 -21.33 -10.30
N LYS A 482 3.77 -22.59 -9.92
CA LYS A 482 4.29 -23.18 -8.67
C LYS A 482 5.81 -23.21 -8.65
N GLY A 483 6.41 -23.04 -7.46
CA GLY A 483 7.83 -23.19 -7.20
C GLY A 483 8.64 -21.89 -7.17
N GLY A 484 8.16 -20.78 -7.71
CA GLY A 484 8.73 -19.44 -7.57
C GLY A 484 10.27 -19.36 -7.43
N ASN A 485 10.76 -18.76 -6.33
CA ASN A 485 12.19 -18.71 -6.00
C ASN A 485 12.79 -20.10 -5.75
N PHE A 486 11.98 -21.07 -5.34
CA PHE A 486 12.44 -22.42 -5.03
C PHE A 486 13.06 -23.12 -6.24
N LEU A 487 12.64 -22.78 -7.45
CA LEU A 487 13.11 -23.37 -8.71
C LEU A 487 14.26 -22.63 -9.39
N GLN A 488 14.80 -21.57 -8.74
CA GLN A 488 15.89 -20.80 -9.35
C GLN A 488 17.25 -21.52 -9.23
N ASP A 489 17.93 -21.73 -10.34
CA ASP A 489 19.30 -22.31 -10.36
C ASP A 489 20.37 -21.27 -9.90
N LYS A 490 20.09 -19.96 -10.06
CA LYS A 490 20.91 -18.84 -9.61
C LYS A 490 20.02 -17.83 -8.89
N TYR A 491 20.44 -17.34 -7.74
CA TYR A 491 19.66 -16.34 -6.99
C TYR A 491 19.43 -15.08 -7.79
N GLY A 492 18.17 -14.68 -7.93
CA GLY A 492 17.74 -13.51 -8.67
C GLY A 492 17.19 -13.76 -10.08
N ILE A 493 17.31 -14.96 -10.63
CA ILE A 493 16.71 -15.30 -11.93
C ILE A 493 15.21 -15.06 -11.96
N SER A 494 14.50 -15.57 -10.95
CA SER A 494 13.05 -15.43 -10.81
C SER A 494 12.62 -13.97 -10.79
N SER A 495 13.33 -13.16 -10.01
CA SER A 495 13.09 -11.72 -9.87
C SER A 495 13.42 -10.95 -11.16
N LEU A 496 14.49 -11.31 -11.87
CA LEU A 496 14.81 -10.73 -13.18
C LEU A 496 13.76 -11.13 -14.22
N THR A 497 13.32 -12.38 -14.24
CA THR A 497 12.27 -12.86 -15.14
C THR A 497 10.98 -12.06 -14.94
N ALA A 498 10.52 -11.88 -13.69
CA ALA A 498 9.33 -11.09 -13.39
C ALA A 498 9.47 -9.64 -13.88
N SER A 499 10.60 -9.00 -13.61
CA SER A 499 10.82 -7.58 -13.95
C SER A 499 11.04 -7.34 -15.45
N THR A 500 11.45 -8.36 -16.21
CA THR A 500 11.70 -8.25 -17.66
C THR A 500 10.55 -8.76 -18.53
N MET A 501 9.61 -9.51 -17.95
CA MET A 501 8.47 -10.11 -18.66
C MET A 501 7.61 -9.10 -19.45
N LEU A 502 7.50 -7.86 -18.97
CA LEU A 502 6.75 -6.79 -19.63
C LEU A 502 7.62 -5.81 -20.41
N LYS A 503 8.87 -6.15 -20.69
CA LYS A 503 9.83 -5.28 -21.38
C LYS A 503 9.85 -5.51 -22.91
N GLY A 504 8.75 -6.00 -23.47
CA GLY A 504 8.50 -6.20 -24.89
C GLY A 504 8.17 -7.63 -25.25
N THR A 505 7.47 -7.79 -26.37
CA THR A 505 7.06 -9.07 -26.96
C THR A 505 7.50 -9.13 -28.43
N LYS A 506 7.21 -10.22 -29.13
CA LYS A 506 7.46 -10.29 -30.58
C LYS A 506 6.62 -9.28 -31.37
N LYS A 507 5.45 -8.89 -30.82
CA LYS A 507 4.49 -7.99 -31.47
C LYS A 507 4.65 -6.55 -31.01
N TYR A 508 5.05 -6.32 -29.79
CA TYR A 508 5.13 -5.01 -29.15
C TYR A 508 6.53 -4.74 -28.61
N SER A 509 7.11 -3.58 -28.91
CA SER A 509 8.23 -3.06 -28.14
C SER A 509 7.84 -2.83 -26.67
N SER A 510 8.79 -2.55 -25.80
CA SER A 510 8.52 -2.22 -24.39
C SER A 510 7.56 -1.06 -24.23
N LEU A 511 7.69 -0.03 -25.08
CA LEU A 511 6.81 1.14 -25.09
C LEU A 511 5.43 0.81 -25.63
N GLU A 512 5.33 0.23 -26.83
CA GLU A 512 4.04 -0.12 -27.44
C GLU A 512 3.22 -1.06 -26.56
N LEU A 513 3.87 -1.97 -25.81
CA LEU A 513 3.19 -2.81 -24.84
C LEU A 513 2.63 -1.97 -23.68
N ALA A 514 3.43 -1.05 -23.15
CA ALA A 514 2.99 -0.16 -22.06
C ALA A 514 1.82 0.71 -22.51
N GLU A 515 1.93 1.38 -23.65
CA GLU A 515 0.85 2.20 -24.24
C GLU A 515 -0.40 1.35 -24.49
N THR A 516 -0.24 0.14 -25.04
CA THR A 516 -1.36 -0.78 -25.28
C THR A 516 -2.08 -1.16 -23.97
N LEU A 517 -1.35 -1.43 -22.88
CA LEU A 517 -1.93 -1.73 -21.58
C LEU A 517 -2.63 -0.50 -20.99
N GLU A 518 -1.97 0.65 -21.00
CA GLU A 518 -2.47 1.90 -20.44
C GLU A 518 -3.71 2.42 -21.20
N ASP A 519 -3.71 2.41 -22.54
CA ASP A 519 -4.85 2.79 -23.38
C ASP A 519 -6.13 1.98 -23.09
N ASN A 520 -5.94 0.74 -22.66
CA ASN A 520 -7.06 -0.17 -22.38
C ASN A 520 -7.32 -0.32 -20.87
N GLY A 521 -6.59 0.42 -20.02
CA GLY A 521 -6.68 0.37 -18.57
C GLY A 521 -6.40 -1.00 -17.98
N ILE A 522 -5.57 -1.79 -18.66
CA ILE A 522 -5.16 -3.12 -18.22
C ILE A 522 -3.95 -2.98 -17.33
N LYS A 523 -4.03 -3.45 -16.09
CA LYS A 523 -2.88 -3.54 -15.18
C LYS A 523 -2.37 -4.98 -15.19
N ILE A 524 -1.09 -5.19 -15.53
CA ILE A 524 -0.42 -6.49 -15.44
C ILE A 524 0.83 -6.33 -14.59
N ALA A 525 0.96 -7.15 -13.55
CA ALA A 525 2.06 -7.09 -12.60
C ALA A 525 2.63 -8.49 -12.33
N PRO A 526 3.74 -8.88 -12.98
CA PRO A 526 4.48 -10.07 -12.60
C PRO A 526 5.19 -9.87 -11.27
N SER A 527 5.13 -10.86 -10.41
CA SER A 527 5.85 -10.89 -9.12
C SER A 527 6.30 -12.30 -8.77
N VAL A 528 7.20 -12.42 -7.79
CA VAL A 528 7.69 -13.74 -7.36
C VAL A 528 7.83 -13.82 -5.86
N ARG A 529 7.39 -14.96 -5.31
CA ARG A 529 7.58 -15.38 -3.91
C ARG A 529 8.35 -16.69 -3.88
N SER A 530 8.59 -17.20 -2.68
CA SER A 530 9.33 -18.47 -2.52
C SER A 530 8.66 -19.62 -3.27
N ASP A 531 7.36 -19.84 -3.07
CA ASP A 531 6.62 -21.00 -3.58
C ASP A 531 5.90 -20.79 -4.91
N ALA A 532 5.79 -19.55 -5.40
CA ALA A 532 5.14 -19.27 -6.66
C ALA A 532 5.66 -18.01 -7.36
N PHE A 533 5.70 -18.06 -8.68
CA PHE A 533 5.73 -16.90 -9.56
C PHE A 533 4.29 -16.52 -9.89
N SER A 534 3.93 -15.26 -9.83
CA SER A 534 2.57 -14.81 -10.10
C SER A 534 2.52 -13.71 -11.17
N VAL A 535 1.45 -13.74 -11.97
CA VAL A 535 1.08 -12.65 -12.88
C VAL A 535 -0.31 -12.18 -12.50
N THR A 536 -0.36 -11.02 -11.87
CA THR A 536 -1.61 -10.37 -11.48
C THR A 536 -2.13 -9.51 -12.62
N VAL A 537 -3.40 -9.63 -12.96
CA VAL A 537 -4.05 -8.87 -14.02
C VAL A 537 -5.33 -8.25 -13.48
N LEU A 538 -5.49 -6.95 -13.71
CA LEU A 538 -6.71 -6.23 -13.39
C LEU A 538 -7.21 -5.52 -14.66
N THR A 539 -8.49 -5.70 -14.98
CA THR A 539 -9.12 -5.17 -16.17
C THR A 539 -10.61 -4.93 -15.93
N THR A 540 -11.32 -4.43 -16.93
CA THR A 540 -12.78 -4.34 -16.93
C THR A 540 -13.39 -5.41 -17.84
N LYS A 541 -14.66 -5.72 -17.62
CA LYS A 541 -15.43 -6.65 -18.44
C LYS A 541 -15.37 -6.30 -19.95
N ASN A 542 -15.46 -5.02 -20.28
CA ASN A 542 -15.43 -4.56 -21.67
C ASN A 542 -14.08 -4.79 -22.37
N GLU A 543 -12.98 -4.73 -21.62
CA GLU A 543 -11.63 -4.93 -22.14
C GLU A 543 -11.11 -6.38 -21.95
N TYR A 544 -11.96 -7.26 -21.41
CA TYR A 544 -11.54 -8.61 -20.98
C TYR A 544 -11.00 -9.46 -22.13
N GLU A 545 -11.68 -9.53 -23.27
CA GLU A 545 -11.22 -10.32 -24.44
C GLU A 545 -9.88 -9.77 -24.96
N LYS A 546 -9.74 -8.44 -25.02
CA LYS A 546 -8.51 -7.79 -25.43
C LYS A 546 -7.38 -8.04 -24.43
N THR A 547 -7.71 -8.03 -23.14
CA THR A 547 -6.79 -8.39 -22.05
C THR A 547 -6.25 -9.80 -22.23
N LEU A 548 -7.11 -10.78 -22.52
CA LEU A 548 -6.71 -12.16 -22.77
C LEU A 548 -5.78 -12.28 -23.99
N ALA A 549 -6.04 -11.53 -25.07
CA ALA A 549 -5.19 -11.51 -26.26
C ALA A 549 -3.79 -10.93 -25.98
N ILE A 550 -3.72 -9.82 -25.21
CA ILE A 550 -2.46 -9.20 -24.79
C ILE A 550 -1.71 -10.10 -23.81
N LEU A 551 -2.41 -10.67 -22.83
CA LEU A 551 -1.84 -11.59 -21.84
C LEU A 551 -1.25 -12.84 -22.54
N ASN A 552 -1.96 -13.39 -23.52
CA ASN A 552 -1.46 -14.48 -24.35
C ASN A 552 -0.19 -14.08 -25.13
N GLU A 553 -0.10 -12.86 -25.66
CA GLU A 553 1.09 -12.34 -26.32
C GLU A 553 2.26 -12.19 -25.34
N ILE A 554 2.01 -11.68 -24.12
CA ILE A 554 3.03 -11.55 -23.07
C ILE A 554 3.56 -12.93 -22.67
N ILE A 555 2.67 -13.84 -22.30
CA ILE A 555 3.05 -15.20 -21.85
C ILE A 555 3.75 -15.99 -22.96
N ASN A 556 3.32 -15.83 -24.19
CA ASN A 556 3.78 -16.65 -25.29
C ASN A 556 4.85 -16.00 -26.16
N ASN A 557 5.11 -14.70 -26.07
CA ASN A 557 5.98 -13.96 -26.95
C ASN A 557 6.83 -12.88 -26.29
N ALA A 558 6.96 -12.90 -24.95
CA ALA A 558 7.87 -11.98 -24.25
C ALA A 558 9.29 -12.12 -24.80
N THR A 559 9.94 -11.03 -25.19
CA THR A 559 11.20 -11.06 -25.91
C THR A 559 12.44 -11.19 -25.02
N PHE A 560 12.42 -10.85 -23.72
CA PHE A 560 13.55 -10.80 -22.78
C PHE A 560 14.85 -10.32 -23.47
N SER A 561 14.97 -9.09 -24.13
CA SER A 561 16.11 -8.64 -24.91
C SER A 561 17.34 -8.34 -24.05
N ASP A 562 18.57 -8.68 -24.50
CA ASP A 562 19.81 -8.47 -23.75
C ASP A 562 19.91 -7.02 -23.21
N TYR A 563 19.40 -6.05 -23.94
CA TYR A 563 19.30 -4.66 -23.53
C TYR A 563 18.42 -4.46 -22.27
N GLU A 564 17.20 -4.99 -22.24
CA GLU A 564 16.28 -4.80 -21.11
C GLU A 564 16.71 -5.55 -19.85
N ILE A 565 17.36 -6.72 -19.95
CA ILE A 565 17.87 -7.43 -18.77
C ILE A 565 19.05 -6.66 -18.15
N GLU A 566 20.04 -6.13 -18.93
CA GLU A 566 21.12 -5.36 -18.37
C GLU A 566 20.60 -4.07 -17.68
N LYS A 567 19.57 -3.45 -18.20
CA LYS A 567 18.88 -2.32 -17.57
C LYS A 567 18.25 -2.71 -16.22
N VAL A 568 17.47 -3.80 -16.21
CA VAL A 568 16.81 -4.29 -15.00
C VAL A 568 17.81 -4.81 -13.95
N LYS A 569 18.92 -5.46 -14.35
CA LYS A 569 19.99 -5.83 -13.41
C LYS A 569 20.51 -4.62 -12.68
N ASN A 570 20.77 -3.50 -13.38
CA ASN A 570 21.24 -2.27 -12.74
C ASN A 570 20.20 -1.65 -11.83
N GLU A 571 18.95 -1.59 -12.25
CA GLU A 571 17.85 -1.10 -11.40
C GLU A 571 17.82 -1.88 -10.08
N LYS A 572 17.91 -3.22 -10.14
CA LYS A 572 17.91 -4.09 -8.95
C LYS A 572 19.15 -3.93 -8.07
N LEU A 573 20.34 -3.89 -8.66
CA LEU A 573 21.58 -3.68 -7.91
C LEU A 573 21.60 -2.32 -7.22
N ASN A 574 21.04 -1.29 -7.84
CA ASN A 574 20.91 0.03 -7.23
C ASN A 574 19.88 0.03 -6.10
N THR A 575 18.74 -0.64 -6.27
CA THR A 575 17.75 -0.83 -5.19
C THR A 575 18.37 -1.51 -3.97
N ILE A 576 19.17 -2.57 -4.19
CA ILE A 576 19.91 -3.25 -3.10
C ILE A 576 20.83 -2.27 -2.37
N LYS A 577 21.54 -1.41 -3.09
CA LYS A 577 22.41 -0.40 -2.46
C LYS A 577 21.61 0.60 -1.63
N GLN A 578 20.52 1.14 -2.17
CA GLN A 578 19.63 2.07 -1.46
C GLN A 578 19.04 1.47 -0.18
N THR A 579 18.72 0.18 -0.18
CA THR A 579 18.21 -0.52 1.01
C THR A 579 19.19 -0.45 2.18
N ARG A 580 20.49 -0.40 1.91
CA ARG A 580 21.54 -0.32 2.94
C ARG A 580 21.67 1.05 3.63
N ASP A 581 21.01 2.07 3.09
CA ASP A 581 20.95 3.40 3.73
C ASP A 581 20.00 3.43 4.93
N ILE A 582 19.20 2.39 5.11
CA ILE A 582 18.17 2.30 6.14
C ILE A 582 18.56 1.23 7.15
N PRO A 583 19.00 1.58 8.38
CA PRO A 583 19.46 0.61 9.38
C PRO A 583 18.48 -0.52 9.67
N MET A 584 17.18 -0.22 9.73
CA MET A 584 16.12 -1.23 9.86
C MET A 584 16.16 -2.25 8.71
N GLN A 585 16.35 -1.78 7.47
CA GLN A 585 16.39 -2.67 6.30
C GLN A 585 17.64 -3.55 6.32
N VAL A 586 18.77 -3.02 6.79
CA VAL A 586 20.00 -3.82 6.97
C VAL A 586 19.74 -4.96 7.97
N ALA A 587 19.09 -4.67 9.11
CA ALA A 587 18.76 -5.69 10.10
C ALA A 587 17.78 -6.76 9.55
N ILE A 588 16.77 -6.35 8.78
CA ILE A 588 15.82 -7.27 8.11
C ILE A 588 16.57 -8.16 7.09
N GLU A 589 17.46 -7.60 6.29
CA GLU A 589 18.19 -8.36 5.27
C GLU A 589 19.16 -9.37 5.87
N GLU A 590 19.86 -9.04 6.95
CA GLU A 590 20.69 -9.98 7.70
C GLU A 590 19.84 -11.11 8.30
N TYR A 591 18.67 -10.78 8.88
CA TYR A 591 17.72 -11.78 9.36
C TYR A 591 17.25 -12.72 8.24
N LYS A 592 16.80 -12.17 7.10
CA LYS A 592 16.35 -12.94 5.93
C LYS A 592 17.46 -13.83 5.35
N HIS A 593 18.70 -13.36 5.41
CA HIS A 593 19.84 -14.15 4.99
C HIS A 593 20.03 -15.39 5.87
N LEU A 594 19.93 -15.22 7.18
CA LEU A 594 20.26 -16.26 8.16
C LEU A 594 19.13 -17.27 8.40
N ILE A 595 17.85 -16.85 8.34
CA ILE A 595 16.71 -17.69 8.76
C ILE A 595 16.51 -18.93 7.89
N PHE A 596 16.84 -18.83 6.60
CA PHE A 596 16.75 -19.93 5.64
C PHE A 596 18.07 -20.12 4.87
N GLU A 597 19.20 -19.74 5.48
CA GLU A 597 20.52 -19.85 4.86
C GLU A 597 20.76 -21.24 4.27
N ASN A 598 21.29 -21.29 3.04
CA ASN A 598 21.58 -22.53 2.29
C ASN A 598 20.36 -23.43 2.03
N THR A 599 19.17 -22.83 1.97
CA THR A 599 17.94 -23.53 1.56
C THR A 599 17.31 -22.82 0.36
N PRO A 600 16.41 -23.48 -0.39
CA PRO A 600 15.66 -22.82 -1.46
C PRO A 600 14.79 -21.63 -1.02
N TYR A 601 14.46 -21.52 0.27
CA TYR A 601 13.74 -20.36 0.85
C TYR A 601 14.63 -19.16 1.17
N THR A 602 15.95 -19.27 0.96
CA THR A 602 16.87 -18.15 1.15
C THR A 602 16.44 -16.94 0.30
N ASN A 603 16.22 -15.80 0.96
CA ASN A 603 15.93 -14.52 0.31
C ASN A 603 16.96 -13.49 0.80
N SER A 604 18.12 -13.47 0.16
CA SER A 604 19.29 -12.70 0.59
C SER A 604 19.77 -11.74 -0.50
N THR A 605 19.78 -10.44 -0.20
CA THR A 605 20.32 -9.42 -1.11
C THR A 605 21.82 -9.63 -1.40
N HIS A 606 22.58 -10.20 -0.46
CA HIS A 606 23.98 -10.56 -0.69
C HIS A 606 24.13 -11.60 -1.81
N LEU A 607 23.26 -12.61 -1.83
CA LEU A 607 23.25 -13.61 -2.88
C LEU A 607 22.76 -13.04 -4.22
N PHE A 608 21.77 -12.16 -4.18
CA PHE A 608 21.29 -11.46 -5.37
C PHE A 608 22.37 -10.57 -5.98
N GLU A 609 23.02 -9.74 -5.18
CA GLU A 609 24.11 -8.86 -5.63
C GLU A 609 25.27 -9.66 -6.29
N LYS A 610 25.61 -10.81 -5.71
CA LYS A 610 26.63 -11.70 -6.25
C LYS A 610 26.22 -12.37 -7.56
N ASN A 611 24.96 -12.80 -7.69
CA ASN A 611 24.52 -13.65 -8.80
C ASN A 611 23.93 -12.84 -9.98
N ILE A 612 23.19 -11.75 -9.73
CA ILE A 612 22.53 -10.94 -10.76
C ILE A 612 23.46 -10.59 -11.93
N PRO A 613 24.72 -10.16 -11.73
CA PRO A 613 25.63 -9.87 -12.85
C PRO A 613 25.92 -11.08 -13.74
N THR A 614 25.84 -12.31 -13.20
CA THR A 614 26.19 -13.55 -13.89
C THR A 614 25.03 -14.20 -14.66
N ILE A 615 23.80 -13.72 -14.44
CA ILE A 615 22.60 -14.29 -15.06
C ILE A 615 22.53 -13.89 -16.53
N THR A 616 22.38 -14.88 -17.39
CA THR A 616 22.28 -14.69 -18.83
C THR A 616 20.82 -14.75 -19.29
N ARG A 617 20.59 -14.35 -20.53
CA ARG A 617 19.29 -14.52 -21.20
C ARG A 617 18.88 -16.00 -21.25
N GLU A 618 19.82 -16.88 -21.50
CA GLU A 618 19.58 -18.33 -21.56
C GLU A 618 19.11 -18.89 -20.20
N ASP A 619 19.71 -18.42 -19.10
CA ASP A 619 19.30 -18.78 -17.75
C ASP A 619 17.84 -18.37 -17.51
N ILE A 620 17.46 -17.15 -17.90
CA ILE A 620 16.08 -16.63 -17.76
C ILE A 620 15.10 -17.47 -18.59
N LEU A 621 15.44 -17.78 -19.83
CA LEU A 621 14.60 -18.60 -20.70
C LEU A 621 14.43 -20.03 -20.17
N LYS A 622 15.49 -20.63 -19.65
CA LYS A 622 15.46 -21.95 -19.01
C LYS A 622 14.50 -21.95 -17.81
N TYR A 623 14.64 -20.95 -16.92
CA TYR A 623 13.74 -20.79 -15.77
C TYR A 623 12.29 -20.55 -16.22
N TYR A 624 12.07 -19.62 -17.14
CA TYR A 624 10.74 -19.26 -17.65
C TYR A 624 10.02 -20.46 -18.27
N ASN A 625 10.66 -21.19 -19.17
CA ASN A 625 10.08 -22.36 -19.83
C ASN A 625 9.77 -23.49 -18.82
N LYS A 626 10.58 -23.65 -17.78
CA LYS A 626 10.35 -24.62 -16.71
C LYS A 626 9.14 -24.25 -15.86
N ILE A 627 9.07 -23.00 -15.37
CA ILE A 627 8.05 -22.59 -14.40
C ILE A 627 6.67 -22.42 -15.05
N PHE A 628 6.61 -21.98 -16.31
CA PHE A 628 5.36 -21.83 -17.09
C PHE A 628 4.92 -23.11 -17.82
N ALA A 629 5.41 -24.29 -17.41
CA ALA A 629 4.86 -25.56 -17.89
C ALA A 629 3.36 -25.67 -17.52
N PRO A 630 2.47 -26.10 -18.43
CA PRO A 630 1.02 -26.08 -18.19
C PRO A 630 0.58 -26.75 -16.89
N GLN A 631 1.16 -27.91 -16.55
CA GLN A 631 0.84 -28.67 -15.34
C GLN A 631 1.24 -27.96 -14.05
N ASN A 632 2.05 -26.91 -14.16
CA ASN A 632 2.56 -26.11 -13.05
C ASN A 632 1.73 -24.85 -12.77
N ILE A 633 0.68 -24.61 -13.58
CA ILE A 633 -0.07 -23.35 -13.57
C ILE A 633 -1.41 -23.50 -12.88
N VAL A 634 -1.69 -22.52 -12.00
CA VAL A 634 -3.01 -22.25 -11.41
C VAL A 634 -3.46 -20.86 -11.85
N VAL A 635 -4.63 -20.76 -12.46
CA VAL A 635 -5.26 -19.48 -12.83
C VAL A 635 -6.48 -19.27 -11.97
N SER A 636 -6.53 -18.16 -11.23
CA SER A 636 -7.68 -17.76 -10.43
C SER A 636 -8.33 -16.52 -11.04
N ILE A 637 -9.64 -16.58 -11.31
CA ILE A 637 -10.40 -15.51 -11.94
C ILE A 637 -11.58 -15.15 -11.03
N ASN A 638 -11.75 -13.83 -10.78
CA ASN A 638 -12.92 -13.28 -10.10
C ASN A 638 -13.49 -12.12 -10.93
N GLY A 639 -14.78 -12.18 -11.28
CA GLY A 639 -15.42 -11.11 -12.04
C GLY A 639 -16.61 -11.55 -12.90
N ASN A 640 -17.21 -10.57 -13.61
CA ASN A 640 -18.39 -10.73 -14.46
C ASN A 640 -17.98 -11.06 -15.91
N VAL A 641 -17.50 -12.27 -16.14
CA VAL A 641 -17.09 -12.74 -17.49
C VAL A 641 -17.69 -14.09 -17.83
N ASP A 642 -17.75 -14.40 -19.12
CA ASP A 642 -18.22 -15.70 -19.58
C ASP A 642 -17.21 -16.81 -19.22
N LYS A 643 -17.66 -17.78 -18.47
CA LYS A 643 -16.86 -18.88 -17.96
C LYS A 643 -16.27 -19.74 -19.08
N ASP A 644 -17.07 -20.14 -20.05
CA ASP A 644 -16.66 -21.10 -21.08
C ASP A 644 -15.70 -20.46 -22.09
N ALA A 645 -15.93 -19.17 -22.42
CA ALA A 645 -14.99 -18.37 -23.21
C ALA A 645 -13.64 -18.19 -22.46
N THR A 646 -13.71 -17.95 -21.15
CA THR A 646 -12.52 -17.83 -20.27
C THR A 646 -11.72 -19.12 -20.22
N ILE A 647 -12.35 -20.25 -19.94
CA ILE A 647 -11.73 -21.58 -19.93
C ILE A 647 -11.11 -21.88 -21.30
N LYS A 648 -11.81 -21.60 -22.39
CA LYS A 648 -11.30 -21.77 -23.76
C LYS A 648 -10.06 -20.91 -24.03
N ALA A 649 -10.04 -19.67 -23.58
CA ALA A 649 -8.89 -18.78 -23.75
C ALA A 649 -7.64 -19.33 -23.03
N PHE A 650 -7.78 -19.72 -21.77
CA PHE A 650 -6.67 -20.31 -21.00
C PHE A 650 -6.28 -21.71 -21.46
N SER A 651 -7.20 -22.50 -22.03
CA SER A 651 -6.89 -23.78 -22.64
C SER A 651 -5.95 -23.63 -23.84
N THR A 652 -5.94 -22.47 -24.46
CA THR A 652 -5.08 -22.15 -25.59
C THR A 652 -3.87 -21.27 -25.23
N MET A 653 -3.72 -20.79 -24.03
CA MET A 653 -2.66 -19.86 -23.59
C MET A 653 -1.35 -20.57 -23.18
N PHE A 654 -1.41 -21.65 -22.42
CA PHE A 654 -0.23 -22.36 -21.95
C PHE A 654 0.09 -23.58 -22.82
N LYS A 655 1.25 -23.56 -23.50
CA LYS A 655 1.70 -24.65 -24.41
C LYS A 655 3.06 -25.15 -23.93
N SER A 656 3.32 -26.45 -23.95
CA SER A 656 4.64 -26.99 -23.67
C SER A 656 5.54 -26.75 -24.89
N THR A 657 6.69 -26.11 -24.70
CA THR A 657 7.69 -25.88 -25.76
C THR A 657 8.49 -27.12 -26.10
N ASN A 658 8.62 -28.09 -25.16
CA ASN A 658 9.54 -29.24 -25.28
C ASN A 658 8.89 -30.59 -25.02
N ASN A 659 7.56 -30.76 -25.00
CA ASN A 659 6.86 -31.98 -24.57
C ASN A 659 7.22 -32.50 -23.15
N GLU A 660 8.04 -31.78 -22.38
CA GLU A 660 8.35 -32.13 -21.00
C GLU A 660 7.21 -31.73 -20.10
N LYS A 661 6.63 -32.72 -19.43
CA LYS A 661 5.68 -32.49 -18.36
C LYS A 661 6.45 -32.09 -17.12
N PHE A 662 6.15 -30.90 -16.56
CA PHE A 662 6.72 -30.46 -15.32
C PHE A 662 5.62 -30.00 -14.37
N THR A 663 5.65 -30.53 -13.14
CA THR A 663 4.85 -30.04 -12.02
C THR A 663 5.78 -29.95 -10.82
N TYR A 664 5.80 -28.79 -10.18
CA TYR A 664 6.57 -28.64 -8.95
C TYR A 664 5.84 -29.34 -7.79
N THR A 665 6.57 -30.20 -7.08
CA THR A 665 6.14 -30.79 -5.81
C THR A 665 7.16 -30.41 -4.75
N PRO A 666 6.76 -29.70 -3.69
CA PRO A 666 7.65 -29.30 -2.60
C PRO A 666 8.21 -30.52 -1.85
N HIS A 667 9.51 -30.53 -1.58
CA HIS A 667 10.18 -31.57 -0.78
C HIS A 667 10.70 -30.99 0.52
N GLN A 668 10.24 -31.50 1.66
CA GLN A 668 10.56 -30.98 2.99
C GLN A 668 12.04 -31.13 3.38
N GLU A 669 12.72 -32.14 2.85
CA GLU A 669 14.15 -32.40 3.09
C GLU A 669 15.06 -31.28 2.58
N GLU A 670 14.58 -30.47 1.64
CA GLU A 670 15.34 -29.34 1.08
C GLU A 670 15.41 -28.14 2.05
N ILE A 671 14.62 -28.13 3.14
CA ILE A 671 14.59 -27.06 4.14
C ILE A 671 15.28 -27.52 5.40
N THR A 672 16.59 -27.27 5.50
CA THR A 672 17.41 -27.65 6.65
C THR A 672 16.97 -26.85 7.90
N PRO A 673 16.67 -27.55 9.03
CA PRO A 673 16.39 -26.87 10.30
C PRO A 673 17.62 -26.15 10.83
N ILE A 674 17.41 -24.99 11.49
CA ILE A 674 18.46 -24.34 12.28
C ILE A 674 18.77 -25.20 13.50
N SER A 675 20.00 -25.64 13.63
CA SER A 675 20.48 -26.54 14.73
C SER A 675 21.15 -25.79 15.88
N THR A 676 21.58 -24.54 15.67
CA THR A 676 22.20 -23.64 16.66
C THR A 676 21.77 -22.20 16.39
N ALA A 677 21.75 -21.37 17.43
CA ALA A 677 21.50 -19.94 17.26
C ALA A 677 22.48 -19.31 16.27
N LYS A 678 21.98 -18.40 15.42
CA LYS A 678 22.76 -17.61 14.47
C LYS A 678 22.60 -16.13 14.81
N GLU A 679 23.70 -15.41 14.88
CA GLU A 679 23.69 -13.99 15.23
C GLU A 679 24.47 -13.16 14.21
N SER A 680 23.92 -12.00 13.83
CA SER A 680 24.61 -10.97 13.05
C SER A 680 24.48 -9.64 13.77
N ILE A 681 25.60 -9.00 14.06
CA ILE A 681 25.65 -7.68 14.68
C ILE A 681 26.41 -6.76 13.72
N LYS A 682 25.74 -5.69 13.28
CA LYS A 682 26.31 -4.66 12.40
C LYS A 682 26.35 -3.33 13.13
N GLU A 683 27.36 -2.54 12.84
CA GLU A 683 27.49 -1.16 13.35
C GLU A 683 27.01 -0.17 12.30
N ALA A 684 26.22 0.81 12.73
CA ALA A 684 25.77 1.97 11.95
C ALA A 684 25.98 3.22 12.82
N PRO A 685 27.20 3.81 12.82
CA PRO A 685 27.58 4.87 13.74
C PRO A 685 26.69 6.11 13.72
N ASP A 686 26.05 6.38 12.59
CA ASP A 686 25.21 7.56 12.37
C ASP A 686 23.73 7.32 12.72
N THR A 687 23.36 6.11 13.16
CA THR A 687 21.98 5.83 13.57
C THR A 687 21.68 6.39 14.96
N ASN A 688 20.44 6.82 15.14
CA ASN A 688 19.89 7.18 16.45
C ASN A 688 18.97 6.11 17.05
N THR A 689 18.72 5.04 16.30
CA THR A 689 17.83 3.93 16.67
C THR A 689 18.53 2.61 16.39
N ASP A 690 18.71 1.79 17.42
CA ASP A 690 19.19 0.43 17.29
C ASP A 690 18.02 -0.50 16.92
N TRP A 691 18.29 -1.48 16.07
CA TRP A 691 17.29 -2.43 15.60
C TRP A 691 17.62 -3.85 16.00
N ILE A 692 16.64 -4.55 16.57
CA ILE A 692 16.71 -5.98 16.90
C ILE A 692 15.65 -6.70 16.06
N PHE A 693 16.08 -7.74 15.34
CA PHE A 693 15.23 -8.73 14.68
C PHE A 693 15.58 -10.11 15.22
N LEU A 694 14.63 -10.73 15.89
CA LEU A 694 14.78 -12.05 16.51
C LEU A 694 13.71 -12.98 15.99
N GLY A 695 14.09 -14.17 15.50
CA GLY A 695 13.04 -15.06 15.00
C GLY A 695 13.47 -16.51 14.85
N TRP A 696 12.51 -17.34 14.48
CA TRP A 696 12.61 -18.81 14.40
C TRP A 696 12.03 -19.32 13.10
N GLN A 697 12.56 -20.45 12.60
CA GLN A 697 11.82 -21.24 11.62
C GLN A 697 10.57 -21.78 12.28
N ALA A 698 9.46 -21.74 11.57
CA ALA A 698 8.12 -22.08 12.06
C ALA A 698 7.38 -23.02 11.12
N ALA A 699 6.12 -23.38 11.42
CA ALA A 699 5.31 -24.20 10.53
C ALA A 699 5.11 -23.53 9.16
N GLY A 700 4.96 -24.34 8.12
CA GLY A 700 4.41 -23.94 6.84
C GLY A 700 2.93 -24.31 6.75
N MET A 701 2.32 -24.02 5.58
CA MET A 701 0.92 -24.32 5.29
C MET A 701 0.60 -25.80 5.26
N ASN A 702 1.61 -26.65 5.09
CA ASN A 702 1.47 -28.12 5.19
C ASN A 702 1.08 -28.63 6.60
N ASN A 703 1.14 -27.78 7.63
CA ASN A 703 0.66 -28.05 8.99
C ASN A 703 -0.36 -26.99 9.40
N LYS A 704 -1.61 -27.14 8.96
CA LYS A 704 -2.71 -26.20 9.18
C LYS A 704 -2.98 -25.90 10.67
N LYS A 705 -2.78 -26.88 11.57
CA LYS A 705 -3.00 -26.70 13.02
C LYS A 705 -1.95 -25.73 13.60
N ASP A 706 -0.67 -26.03 13.39
CA ASP A 706 0.41 -25.16 13.88
C ASP A 706 0.37 -23.79 13.19
N PHE A 707 0.01 -23.74 11.90
CA PHE A 707 -0.22 -22.48 11.18
C PHE A 707 -1.25 -21.62 11.89
N ALA A 708 -2.45 -22.14 12.18
CA ALA A 708 -3.50 -21.38 12.84
C ALA A 708 -3.07 -20.91 14.24
N THR A 709 -2.38 -21.77 15.00
CA THR A 709 -1.88 -21.43 16.32
C THR A 709 -0.82 -20.33 16.26
N LEU A 710 0.10 -20.35 15.28
CA LEU A 710 1.12 -19.30 15.09
C LEU A 710 0.50 -17.98 14.64
N GLN A 711 -0.57 -18.00 13.84
CA GLN A 711 -1.33 -16.79 13.52
C GLN A 711 -1.93 -16.14 14.78
N VAL A 712 -2.53 -16.98 15.66
CA VAL A 712 -3.08 -16.50 16.94
C VAL A 712 -1.97 -15.97 17.85
N ILE A 713 -0.83 -16.65 17.94
CA ILE A 713 0.34 -16.15 18.70
C ILE A 713 0.82 -14.79 18.15
N ASP A 714 0.89 -14.62 16.82
CA ASP A 714 1.29 -13.35 16.21
C ASP A 714 0.30 -12.22 16.54
N SER A 715 -1.00 -12.51 16.46
CA SER A 715 -2.05 -11.55 16.84
C SER A 715 -1.95 -11.12 18.31
N LEU A 716 -1.74 -12.07 19.23
CA LEU A 716 -1.57 -11.82 20.68
C LEU A 716 -0.30 -11.03 20.98
N LEU A 717 0.82 -11.42 20.35
CA LEU A 717 2.15 -10.99 20.75
C LEU A 717 2.50 -9.61 20.21
N GLY A 718 2.35 -9.36 18.91
CA GLY A 718 2.93 -8.18 18.30
C GLY A 718 2.12 -7.49 17.21
N THR A 719 0.90 -7.96 16.89
CA THR A 719 0.07 -7.31 15.87
C THR A 719 -0.85 -6.27 16.50
N GLY A 720 -0.60 -4.97 16.22
CA GLY A 720 -1.41 -3.85 16.65
C GLY A 720 -1.15 -3.36 18.07
N MET A 721 -1.82 -2.26 18.44
CA MET A 721 -1.61 -1.54 19.69
C MET A 721 -2.14 -2.28 20.93
N SER A 722 -3.03 -3.23 20.74
CA SER A 722 -3.55 -4.09 21.81
C SER A 722 -2.64 -5.26 22.18
N SER A 723 -1.58 -5.52 21.40
CA SER A 723 -0.67 -6.65 21.56
C SER A 723 0.21 -6.55 22.81
N ARG A 724 0.74 -7.71 23.27
CA ARG A 724 1.59 -7.78 24.48
C ARG A 724 2.87 -6.96 24.35
N LEU A 725 3.57 -7.05 23.20
CA LEU A 725 4.79 -6.28 22.96
C LEU A 725 4.51 -4.78 23.02
N PHE A 726 3.42 -4.34 22.38
CA PHE A 726 3.07 -2.93 22.38
C PHE A 726 2.79 -2.42 23.79
N LYS A 727 1.91 -3.11 24.54
CA LYS A 727 1.56 -2.72 25.92
C LYS A 727 2.75 -2.74 26.86
N ASN A 728 3.53 -3.84 26.84
CA ASN A 728 4.55 -4.05 27.87
C ASN A 728 5.85 -3.28 27.55
N LEU A 729 6.32 -3.27 26.29
CA LEU A 729 7.59 -2.66 25.95
C LEU A 729 7.44 -1.18 25.53
N ARG A 730 6.36 -0.84 24.80
CA ARG A 730 6.17 0.55 24.37
C ARG A 730 5.42 1.38 25.42
N ASP A 731 4.22 0.96 25.82
CA ASP A 731 3.37 1.79 26.69
C ASP A 731 3.86 1.82 28.13
N GLN A 732 4.27 0.68 28.70
CA GLN A 732 4.69 0.63 30.12
C GLN A 732 6.14 1.09 30.30
N GLU A 733 7.03 0.63 29.43
CA GLU A 733 8.47 0.82 29.60
C GLU A 733 9.06 1.95 28.71
N GLY A 734 8.33 2.39 27.68
CA GLY A 734 8.76 3.45 26.77
C GLY A 734 10.00 3.11 25.96
N LEU A 735 10.18 1.83 25.60
CA LEU A 735 11.41 1.34 24.97
C LEU A 735 11.47 1.56 23.46
N ALA A 736 10.34 1.77 22.80
CA ALA A 736 10.30 1.76 21.34
C ALA A 736 9.20 2.64 20.76
N TYR A 737 9.48 3.22 19.59
CA TYR A 737 8.46 3.75 18.70
C TYR A 737 7.86 2.66 17.80
N GLN A 738 8.70 1.78 17.28
CA GLN A 738 8.30 0.73 16.36
C GLN A 738 8.73 -0.64 16.89
N LEU A 739 7.76 -1.53 17.06
CA LEU A 739 7.96 -2.90 17.47
C LEU A 739 6.80 -3.78 17.01
N GLY A 740 6.98 -5.08 17.02
CA GLY A 740 5.93 -6.01 16.68
C GLY A 740 6.40 -7.44 16.51
N SER A 741 5.49 -8.28 16.03
CA SER A 741 5.78 -9.62 15.55
C SER A 741 5.24 -9.81 14.13
N SER A 742 5.67 -10.84 13.46
CA SER A 742 5.18 -11.24 12.15
C SER A 742 5.40 -12.74 11.95
N TYR A 743 4.33 -13.44 11.62
CA TYR A 743 4.40 -14.82 11.18
C TYR A 743 4.12 -14.91 9.67
N SER A 744 5.05 -15.48 8.92
CA SER A 744 4.91 -15.75 7.49
C SER A 744 5.03 -17.24 7.21
N ALA A 745 4.02 -17.83 6.56
CA ALA A 745 4.02 -19.22 6.15
C ALA A 745 4.25 -19.36 4.66
N ASN A 746 5.26 -20.15 4.29
CA ASN A 746 5.40 -20.70 2.94
C ASN A 746 4.76 -22.12 2.91
N ALA A 747 4.80 -22.80 1.77
CA ALA A 747 4.19 -24.13 1.65
C ALA A 747 4.72 -25.13 2.70
N LEU A 748 6.06 -25.24 2.86
CA LEU A 748 6.72 -26.25 3.71
C LEU A 748 7.13 -25.74 5.10
N LYS A 749 7.65 -24.53 5.17
CA LYS A 749 8.18 -23.89 6.38
C LYS A 749 7.82 -22.42 6.40
N GLY A 750 7.55 -21.91 7.57
CA GLY A 750 7.38 -20.49 7.83
C GLY A 750 8.52 -19.91 8.66
N ALA A 751 8.39 -18.63 8.95
CA ALA A 751 9.25 -17.92 9.88
C ALA A 751 8.38 -17.08 10.83
N PHE A 752 8.71 -17.11 12.11
CA PHE A 752 8.15 -16.24 13.13
C PHE A 752 9.20 -15.24 13.56
N LEU A 753 8.86 -13.97 13.56
CA LEU A 753 9.76 -12.85 13.81
C LEU A 753 9.18 -11.94 14.88
N VAL A 754 10.02 -11.46 15.81
CA VAL A 754 9.75 -10.29 16.66
C VAL A 754 10.82 -9.24 16.43
N TYR A 755 10.44 -7.97 16.44
CA TYR A 755 11.38 -6.88 16.18
C TYR A 755 11.09 -5.66 17.05
N ILE A 756 12.13 -4.85 17.25
CA ILE A 756 12.04 -3.58 17.99
C ILE A 756 13.11 -2.60 17.50
N GLY A 757 12.67 -1.35 17.26
CA GLY A 757 13.54 -0.19 17.13
C GLY A 757 13.61 0.53 18.47
N THR A 758 14.79 0.64 19.07
CA THR A 758 15.00 1.13 20.43
C THR A 758 16.17 2.12 20.51
N ASN A 759 16.18 2.94 21.55
CA ASN A 759 17.33 3.80 21.82
C ASN A 759 18.58 2.97 22.13
N PRO A 760 19.79 3.35 21.67
CA PRO A 760 21.05 2.63 21.94
C PRO A 760 21.30 2.33 23.42
N GLN A 761 20.86 3.20 24.33
CA GLN A 761 21.02 3.00 25.78
C GLN A 761 20.09 1.92 26.36
N THR A 762 19.05 1.52 25.62
CA THR A 762 18.05 0.55 26.06
C THR A 762 18.09 -0.76 25.30
N LEU A 763 19.06 -0.96 24.39
CA LEU A 763 19.21 -2.13 23.53
C LEU A 763 19.15 -3.46 24.31
N GLU A 764 20.00 -3.62 25.33
CA GLU A 764 20.04 -4.86 26.14
C GLU A 764 18.73 -5.10 26.92
N LYS A 765 18.13 -4.04 27.46
CA LYS A 765 16.84 -4.13 28.14
C LYS A 765 15.75 -4.58 27.19
N SER A 766 15.70 -4.01 26.00
CA SER A 766 14.72 -4.34 24.96
C SER A 766 14.86 -5.80 24.51
N GLN A 767 16.07 -6.28 24.27
CA GLN A 767 16.30 -7.68 23.92
C GLN A 767 15.85 -8.64 25.03
N LYS A 768 16.18 -8.35 26.28
CA LYS A 768 15.75 -9.18 27.41
C LYS A 768 14.24 -9.23 27.57
N MET A 769 13.54 -8.10 27.35
CA MET A 769 12.09 -8.04 27.45
C MET A 769 11.40 -8.73 26.30
N LEU A 770 11.89 -8.64 25.04
CA LEU A 770 11.39 -9.44 23.92
C LEU A 770 11.44 -10.95 24.26
N MET A 771 12.60 -11.42 24.74
CA MET A 771 12.76 -12.84 25.12
C MET A 771 11.85 -13.22 26.30
N ALA A 772 11.60 -12.31 27.22
CA ALA A 772 10.72 -12.56 28.36
C ALA A 772 9.25 -12.78 27.90
N GLU A 773 8.75 -11.95 26.96
CA GLU A 773 7.39 -12.12 26.41
C GLU A 773 7.25 -13.43 25.63
N ILE A 774 8.26 -13.82 24.86
CA ILE A 774 8.29 -15.14 24.19
C ILE A 774 8.25 -16.29 25.21
N ASN A 775 9.01 -16.18 26.30
CA ASN A 775 9.05 -17.24 27.33
C ASN A 775 7.74 -17.36 28.11
N LYS A 776 7.00 -16.27 28.32
CA LYS A 776 5.64 -16.34 28.91
C LYS A 776 4.70 -17.21 28.09
N LEU A 777 4.73 -17.11 26.75
CA LEU A 777 3.91 -17.97 25.87
C LEU A 777 4.20 -19.46 26.03
N LYS A 778 5.38 -19.83 26.52
CA LYS A 778 5.81 -21.22 26.72
C LYS A 778 5.38 -21.79 28.06
N THR A 779 5.09 -20.94 29.04
CA THR A 779 4.90 -21.35 30.44
C THR A 779 3.57 -20.90 31.07
N GLU A 780 2.90 -19.91 30.48
CA GLU A 780 1.71 -19.30 31.03
C GLU A 780 0.52 -19.43 30.07
N PHE A 781 -0.65 -19.75 30.58
CA PHE A 781 -1.88 -19.67 29.79
C PHE A 781 -2.22 -18.22 29.48
N VAL A 782 -2.63 -17.96 28.25
CA VAL A 782 -2.95 -16.60 27.79
C VAL A 782 -4.26 -16.05 28.34
N GLY A 783 -5.11 -16.93 28.87
CA GLY A 783 -6.44 -16.60 29.35
C GLY A 783 -7.48 -16.55 28.23
N THR A 784 -8.64 -17.14 28.50
CA THR A 784 -9.69 -17.35 27.49
C THR A 784 -10.13 -16.07 26.80
N LYS A 785 -10.24 -14.95 27.55
CA LYS A 785 -10.66 -13.67 26.97
C LYS A 785 -9.64 -13.14 25.96
N GLU A 786 -8.34 -13.15 26.28
CA GLU A 786 -7.28 -12.68 25.39
C GLU A 786 -7.18 -13.56 24.14
N LEU A 787 -7.40 -14.88 24.30
CA LEU A 787 -7.42 -15.83 23.19
C LEU A 787 -8.58 -15.52 22.22
N GLU A 788 -9.79 -15.33 22.72
CA GLU A 788 -10.96 -15.04 21.88
C GLU A 788 -10.82 -13.66 21.18
N GLU A 789 -10.32 -12.64 21.90
CA GLU A 789 -10.02 -11.33 21.30
C GLU A 789 -9.02 -11.44 20.12
N ALA A 790 -8.00 -12.30 20.22
CA ALA A 790 -7.02 -12.50 19.15
C ALA A 790 -7.61 -13.25 17.94
N LYS A 791 -8.49 -14.23 18.19
CA LYS A 791 -9.21 -14.97 17.15
C LYS A 791 -10.17 -14.07 16.37
N ASP A 792 -11.02 -13.32 17.09
CA ASP A 792 -11.98 -12.38 16.48
C ASP A 792 -11.29 -11.35 15.61
N LYS A 793 -10.16 -10.81 16.07
CA LYS A 793 -9.31 -9.90 15.31
C LYS A 793 -8.83 -10.52 13.99
N LEU A 794 -8.27 -11.72 14.01
CA LEU A 794 -7.79 -12.41 12.82
C LEU A 794 -8.90 -12.69 11.82
N ILE A 795 -10.05 -13.17 12.31
CA ILE A 795 -11.21 -13.47 11.46
C ILE A 795 -11.73 -12.19 10.82
N GLY A 796 -11.85 -11.10 11.60
CA GLY A 796 -12.25 -9.79 11.09
C GLY A 796 -11.28 -9.26 10.02
N GLN A 797 -9.98 -9.31 10.27
CA GLN A 797 -8.96 -8.90 9.30
C GLN A 797 -8.98 -9.76 8.03
N PHE A 798 -9.22 -11.07 8.15
CA PHE A 798 -9.36 -11.95 7.00
C PHE A 798 -10.58 -11.58 6.14
N ILE A 799 -11.72 -11.25 6.76
CA ILE A 799 -12.91 -10.78 6.05
C ILE A 799 -12.60 -9.47 5.29
N LEU A 800 -11.96 -8.51 5.94
CA LEU A 800 -11.56 -7.24 5.32
C LEU A 800 -10.59 -7.45 4.15
N SER A 801 -9.66 -8.39 4.26
CA SER A 801 -8.70 -8.72 3.22
C SER A 801 -9.33 -9.39 1.97
N GLN A 802 -10.63 -9.62 1.95
CA GLN A 802 -11.38 -10.18 0.83
C GLN A 802 -12.31 -9.12 0.19
N GLU A 803 -12.00 -7.84 0.29
CA GLU A 803 -12.86 -6.76 -0.19
C GLU A 803 -12.99 -6.76 -1.72
N THR A 804 -11.87 -6.71 -2.45
CA THR A 804 -11.86 -6.53 -3.90
C THR A 804 -11.86 -7.85 -4.69
N ASN A 805 -12.21 -7.79 -5.98
CA ASN A 805 -12.08 -8.93 -6.88
C ASN A 805 -10.64 -9.44 -6.96
N LEU A 806 -9.69 -8.50 -6.89
CA LEU A 806 -8.26 -8.81 -6.92
C LEU A 806 -7.84 -9.60 -5.69
N ASP A 807 -8.26 -9.19 -4.50
CA ASP A 807 -7.94 -9.87 -3.24
C ASP A 807 -8.51 -11.29 -3.22
N LYS A 808 -9.75 -11.44 -3.64
CA LYS A 808 -10.42 -12.75 -3.73
C LYS A 808 -9.70 -13.68 -4.69
N ALA A 809 -9.40 -13.21 -5.91
CA ALA A 809 -8.67 -14.02 -6.90
C ALA A 809 -7.25 -14.37 -6.41
N ALA A 810 -6.54 -13.41 -5.80
CA ALA A 810 -5.19 -13.63 -5.27
C ALA A 810 -5.18 -14.65 -4.13
N THR A 811 -6.09 -14.55 -3.17
CA THR A 811 -6.13 -15.43 -2.00
C THR A 811 -6.50 -16.87 -2.38
N VAL A 812 -7.57 -17.05 -3.15
CA VAL A 812 -8.02 -18.37 -3.60
C VAL A 812 -6.95 -19.07 -4.45
N GLY A 813 -6.35 -18.32 -5.39
CA GLY A 813 -5.29 -18.84 -6.26
C GLY A 813 -4.00 -19.15 -5.52
N TRP A 814 -3.62 -18.34 -4.54
CA TRP A 814 -2.43 -18.56 -3.71
C TRP A 814 -2.53 -19.87 -2.93
N PHE A 815 -3.64 -20.09 -2.21
CA PHE A 815 -3.81 -21.31 -1.42
C PHE A 815 -3.82 -22.58 -2.27
N GLU A 816 -4.40 -22.54 -3.46
CA GLU A 816 -4.32 -23.64 -4.41
C GLU A 816 -2.89 -23.86 -4.93
N ALA A 817 -2.16 -22.77 -5.24
CA ALA A 817 -0.80 -22.85 -5.79
C ALA A 817 0.21 -23.45 -4.80
N ILE A 818 0.00 -23.28 -3.50
CA ILE A 818 0.85 -23.86 -2.45
C ILE A 818 0.31 -25.17 -1.85
N ASP A 819 -0.63 -25.82 -2.53
CA ASP A 819 -1.27 -27.10 -2.16
C ASP A 819 -2.06 -27.07 -0.82
N ALA A 820 -2.40 -25.87 -0.31
CA ALA A 820 -3.31 -25.72 0.83
C ALA A 820 -4.79 -25.96 0.46
N GLY A 821 -5.10 -25.82 -0.85
CA GLY A 821 -6.43 -26.00 -1.45
C GLY A 821 -7.22 -24.69 -1.56
N TYR A 822 -7.93 -24.52 -2.67
CA TYR A 822 -8.72 -23.31 -2.97
C TYR A 822 -9.87 -23.06 -1.97
N ASN A 823 -10.33 -24.11 -1.28
CA ASN A 823 -11.35 -24.05 -0.22
C ASN A 823 -10.80 -23.64 1.16
N PHE A 824 -9.48 -23.39 1.28
CA PHE A 824 -8.88 -22.94 2.53
C PHE A 824 -9.50 -21.64 3.06
N THR A 825 -9.99 -20.77 2.19
CA THR A 825 -10.75 -19.57 2.58
C THR A 825 -12.01 -19.89 3.39
N ASP A 826 -12.68 -20.98 3.09
CA ASP A 826 -13.87 -21.46 3.82
C ASP A 826 -13.51 -22.17 5.14
N GLU A 827 -12.28 -22.70 5.23
CA GLU A 827 -11.77 -23.42 6.41
C GLU A 827 -11.15 -22.48 7.45
N TYR A 828 -10.70 -21.27 7.04
CA TYR A 828 -9.88 -20.37 7.85
C TYR A 828 -10.50 -20.03 9.20
N GLU A 829 -11.76 -19.58 9.20
CA GLU A 829 -12.48 -19.23 10.43
C GLU A 829 -12.57 -20.41 11.41
N GLN A 830 -12.88 -21.59 10.91
CA GLN A 830 -12.97 -22.80 11.74
C GLN A 830 -11.60 -23.18 12.32
N LEU A 831 -10.54 -23.07 11.54
CA LEU A 831 -9.17 -23.36 11.98
C LEU A 831 -8.73 -22.40 13.09
N ILE A 832 -8.95 -21.09 12.92
CA ILE A 832 -8.62 -20.09 13.95
C ILE A 832 -9.43 -20.33 15.22
N ASN A 833 -10.73 -20.59 15.11
CA ASN A 833 -11.60 -20.88 16.27
C ASN A 833 -11.22 -22.15 17.02
N SER A 834 -10.61 -23.12 16.36
CA SER A 834 -10.17 -24.38 16.97
C SER A 834 -8.97 -24.27 17.91
N VAL A 835 -8.21 -23.18 17.85
CA VAL A 835 -7.00 -22.98 18.66
C VAL A 835 -7.34 -22.84 20.15
N THR A 836 -6.62 -23.57 21.00
CA THR A 836 -6.78 -23.55 22.47
C THR A 836 -5.57 -22.92 23.17
N GLU A 837 -5.72 -22.54 24.44
CA GLU A 837 -4.61 -22.05 25.27
C GLU A 837 -3.48 -23.09 25.38
N SER A 838 -3.83 -24.38 25.41
CA SER A 838 -2.84 -25.47 25.45
C SER A 838 -2.05 -25.57 24.11
N ASP A 839 -2.72 -25.34 22.97
CA ASP A 839 -2.05 -25.34 21.68
C ASP A 839 -1.00 -24.21 21.60
N ILE A 840 -1.29 -23.04 22.18
CA ILE A 840 -0.33 -21.92 22.23
C ILE A 840 0.93 -22.33 22.98
N ILE A 841 0.81 -22.93 24.17
CA ILE A 841 1.95 -23.40 24.97
C ILE A 841 2.74 -24.50 24.21
N GLU A 842 2.03 -25.47 23.61
CA GLU A 842 2.63 -26.56 22.84
C GLU A 842 3.45 -26.01 21.67
N VAL A 843 2.85 -25.14 20.86
CA VAL A 843 3.45 -24.57 19.66
C VAL A 843 4.58 -23.59 20.01
N ALA A 844 4.43 -22.78 21.06
CA ALA A 844 5.49 -21.91 21.54
C ALA A 844 6.73 -22.71 22.00
N ASN A 845 6.55 -23.80 22.74
CA ASN A 845 7.64 -24.68 23.13
C ASN A 845 8.28 -25.42 21.96
N LYS A 846 7.51 -25.77 20.93
CA LYS A 846 7.97 -26.44 19.73
C LYS A 846 8.85 -25.56 18.86
N TYR A 847 8.48 -24.31 18.66
CA TYR A 847 9.16 -23.44 17.70
C TYR A 847 10.08 -22.40 18.33
N PHE A 848 9.74 -21.79 19.47
CA PHE A 848 10.55 -20.74 20.11
C PHE A 848 11.65 -21.31 21.03
N ASN A 849 12.47 -22.16 20.46
CA ASN A 849 13.55 -22.83 21.15
C ASN A 849 14.87 -22.02 21.07
N ASN A 850 15.99 -22.61 21.50
CA ASN A 850 17.30 -21.95 21.50
C ASN A 850 17.94 -21.85 20.09
N ASN A 851 17.30 -22.36 19.05
CA ASN A 851 17.79 -22.33 17.67
C ASN A 851 17.13 -21.15 16.93
N TYR A 852 17.49 -19.95 17.30
CA TYR A 852 16.94 -18.70 16.76
C TYR A 852 17.91 -18.00 15.82
N VAL A 853 17.44 -17.01 15.10
CA VAL A 853 18.22 -16.01 14.38
C VAL A 853 18.06 -14.68 15.09
N LEU A 854 19.19 -14.02 15.38
CA LEU A 854 19.25 -12.68 15.95
C LEU A 854 20.04 -11.76 15.01
N SER A 855 19.39 -10.73 14.52
CA SER A 855 20.05 -9.67 13.76
C SER A 855 19.94 -8.36 14.54
N ILE A 856 21.07 -7.70 14.77
CA ILE A 856 21.14 -6.41 15.44
C ILE A 856 21.91 -5.44 14.53
N VAL A 857 21.31 -4.28 14.32
CA VAL A 857 22.01 -3.10 13.80
C VAL A 857 22.02 -2.05 14.90
N LYS A 858 23.20 -1.64 15.33
CA LYS A 858 23.38 -0.73 16.47
C LYS A 858 24.33 0.42 16.12
N LYS A 859 24.22 1.48 16.92
CA LYS A 859 25.12 2.64 16.89
C LYS A 859 26.58 2.25 17.16
#